data_13ed7c7b439a4a83225b077b32eb2d5a
#
_entry.id   13ed7c7b439a4a83225b077b32eb2d5a
#
_cell.length_a   1.000
_cell.length_b   1.000
_cell.length_c   1.000
_cell.angle_alpha   90.00
_cell.angle_beta   90.00
_cell.angle_gamma   90.00
#
_symmetry.space_group_name_H-M   'P 1'
#
loop_
_entity.id
_entity.type
_entity.pdbx_description
1 polymer ?
#
loop_
_entity_poly.entity_id
_entity_poly.type
_entity_poly.pdbx_seq_one_letter_code
_entity_poly.pdbx_strand_id
1 'polypeptide(L)'
;MNQDKIVIKGAREHNLKNISLQIPKNKLVVITGVSGSGKSTLAFDTIYSEGQRKYVESLSAYARQFLQMMNKPDVDAIEGLSPAISIEQKTTQKNPRSTVGTVTEIYDYLRVLFARVGIPYSPTTGLPINSQSVSEISDNIINKNKDNKAYILSPIVRDRKGEYRKEIEELKLKGYQRLKVDGKIYEIDEVPILKKNFKHNIDVLIDRLVIKENIQQRLAESIEVGLTLSDGLIYLENLETNKITTYSSKFACPVSGFSIEEIEPRLFSFNAPMGACEECDGIGIEKYFDDKKIIPDDSRSVLKGAIKPWETKVFGYQKKFFVETISKILKEYKVNVKTPWYKIPQDVQNIILYGDQDNEKKFISSFEGKINFIDRKYSETERWWVQYELEKYLSERDCEVCKGFRLNTKALAVKIAGKHIGEITKKSIDDCFSWFNKLKDNLSNNENKIAEGVIKEIKDRLEFLNRVGLDYLSLARASKSLSGGESQRIRLASQIGSGLTGVLYVLDEPSIGLHQKDNQQLINTLFKLRDLGNTVIVVEHDEDAIKQSDHIIDIGVKAGIHGGEVIAEGNLKKILKSTKSLTAQYLNKKKQIAIPQKRRKFNKNKIFTLQKIKTNNLNNLEVTFPLSNFICVTGVSGSGKSSLIIDTLYKRLDEYFNKSLNREENYFNFKGIKNIDKVIDIDQSPIGRSPRSNPATYTGCFTPIRDWYAGLNESAARGYKPGRFSFNVKGGRCESCEGDGVKKIEMHFLADVYVECDICKGKRYNRETLEVKYNSKSIADILDMTVEEGFDFFSKIPSIKQKLKTLMEVGLDYIKIGQSATTLSGGEAQRIKLSKELSKRSTGKTLYILDEPTTGLHFDDVNKLLKILHTLVDEGNTVIVIEHNLDVIKTADYIVDLGPLGGIKGGKIIGKGTPEDIANIKKSFTGNFLKQILKIKE
;
A
#
# COMPACT_ATOMS: atom_id res chain seq x y z
N MET A 1 1.43 -37.24 -28.74
CA MET A 1 1.09 -35.91 -28.15
C MET A 1 2.38 -35.17 -27.81
N ASN A 2 2.59 -33.99 -28.35
CA ASN A 2 3.82 -33.22 -28.08
C ASN A 2 3.80 -32.70 -26.61
N GLN A 3 4.33 -33.52 -25.69
CA GLN A 3 4.37 -33.18 -24.25
C GLN A 3 5.22 -31.95 -23.92
N ASP A 4 6.09 -31.51 -24.82
CA ASP A 4 7.10 -30.47 -24.55
C ASP A 4 6.69 -29.06 -25.01
N LYS A 5 5.48 -28.87 -25.52
CA LYS A 5 5.02 -27.59 -26.05
C LYS A 5 3.57 -27.30 -25.63
N ILE A 6 3.25 -26.02 -25.49
CA ILE A 6 1.90 -25.48 -25.47
C ILE A 6 1.56 -25.07 -26.90
N VAL A 7 0.51 -25.64 -27.47
CA VAL A 7 0.07 -25.39 -28.84
C VAL A 7 -1.22 -24.58 -28.81
N ILE A 8 -1.19 -23.37 -29.38
CA ILE A 8 -2.32 -22.47 -29.50
C ILE A 8 -2.76 -22.47 -30.97
N LYS A 9 -4.06 -22.64 -31.20
CA LYS A 9 -4.68 -22.62 -32.53
C LYS A 9 -5.81 -21.59 -32.56
N GLY A 10 -5.72 -20.63 -33.46
CA GLY A 10 -6.81 -19.73 -33.79
C GLY A 10 -7.23 -18.78 -32.66
N ALA A 11 -6.28 -18.13 -31.96
CA ALA A 11 -6.61 -17.14 -30.95
C ALA A 11 -7.10 -15.82 -31.57
N ARG A 12 -8.30 -15.36 -31.17
CA ARG A 12 -9.01 -14.19 -31.70
C ARG A 12 -9.52 -13.23 -30.62
N GLU A 13 -9.09 -13.44 -29.37
CA GLU A 13 -9.53 -12.59 -28.27
C GLU A 13 -9.12 -11.12 -28.51
N HIS A 14 -10.02 -10.18 -28.28
CA HIS A 14 -9.86 -8.75 -28.47
C HIS A 14 -9.30 -8.37 -29.84
N ASN A 15 -8.04 -7.95 -29.92
CA ASN A 15 -7.38 -7.51 -31.16
C ASN A 15 -6.51 -8.60 -31.81
N LEU A 16 -6.49 -9.81 -31.29
CA LEU A 16 -5.69 -10.90 -31.88
C LEU A 16 -6.29 -11.37 -33.21
N LYS A 17 -5.44 -11.53 -34.22
CA LYS A 17 -5.82 -11.85 -35.59
C LYS A 17 -5.59 -13.33 -35.91
N ASN A 18 -6.42 -14.21 -35.31
CA ASN A 18 -6.40 -15.65 -35.54
C ASN A 18 -4.98 -16.26 -35.40
N ILE A 19 -4.34 -15.99 -34.26
CA ILE A 19 -2.96 -16.37 -34.00
C ILE A 19 -2.86 -17.87 -33.71
N SER A 20 -1.89 -18.55 -34.37
CA SER A 20 -1.50 -19.92 -34.06
C SER A 20 0.00 -19.96 -33.79
N LEU A 21 0.40 -20.53 -32.65
CA LEU A 21 1.82 -20.55 -32.21
C LEU A 21 2.13 -21.73 -31.31
N GLN A 22 3.43 -22.04 -31.12
CA GLN A 22 3.92 -23.13 -30.28
C GLN A 22 4.90 -22.61 -29.25
N ILE A 23 4.56 -22.67 -27.97
CA ILE A 23 5.39 -22.22 -26.85
C ILE A 23 6.11 -23.41 -26.23
N PRO A 24 7.46 -23.42 -26.14
CA PRO A 24 8.20 -24.51 -25.49
C PRO A 24 7.94 -24.50 -23.98
N LYS A 25 7.73 -25.70 -23.38
CA LYS A 25 7.60 -25.85 -21.92
C LYS A 25 8.98 -25.78 -21.24
N ASN A 26 8.97 -25.54 -19.93
CA ASN A 26 10.14 -25.47 -19.07
C ASN A 26 11.18 -24.46 -19.59
N LYS A 27 10.71 -23.35 -20.13
CA LYS A 27 11.48 -22.24 -20.68
C LYS A 27 11.00 -20.90 -20.17
N LEU A 28 11.92 -19.94 -20.18
CA LEU A 28 11.60 -18.52 -20.01
C LEU A 28 11.20 -17.94 -21.37
N VAL A 29 9.92 -17.62 -21.52
CA VAL A 29 9.33 -17.11 -22.76
C VAL A 29 8.98 -15.64 -22.55
N VAL A 30 9.49 -14.76 -23.41
CA VAL A 30 9.16 -13.33 -23.37
C VAL A 30 8.22 -12.99 -24.51
N ILE A 31 7.06 -12.38 -24.17
CA ILE A 31 6.13 -11.78 -25.11
C ILE A 31 6.40 -10.29 -25.15
N THR A 32 6.80 -9.76 -26.29
CA THR A 32 7.15 -8.35 -26.49
C THR A 32 6.41 -7.72 -27.67
N GLY A 33 6.58 -6.42 -27.88
CA GLY A 33 5.93 -5.64 -28.95
C GLY A 33 5.44 -4.29 -28.46
N VAL A 34 4.92 -3.43 -29.34
CA VAL A 34 4.43 -2.08 -29.00
C VAL A 34 3.28 -2.12 -28.01
N SER A 35 3.06 -1.02 -27.26
CA SER A 35 1.92 -0.90 -26.34
C SER A 35 0.61 -1.04 -27.12
N GLY A 36 -0.37 -1.80 -26.56
CA GLY A 36 -1.64 -2.08 -27.24
C GLY A 36 -1.59 -3.06 -28.41
N SER A 37 -0.46 -3.77 -28.65
CA SER A 37 -0.33 -4.76 -29.75
C SER A 37 -1.05 -6.09 -29.50
N GLY A 38 -1.52 -6.38 -28.26
CA GLY A 38 -2.20 -7.63 -27.90
C GLY A 38 -1.35 -8.58 -27.05
N LYS A 39 -0.22 -8.13 -26.49
CA LYS A 39 0.66 -8.93 -25.61
C LYS A 39 -0.08 -9.50 -24.40
N SER A 40 -0.68 -8.62 -23.62
CA SER A 40 -1.42 -8.99 -22.40
C SER A 40 -2.66 -9.83 -22.76
N THR A 41 -3.32 -9.54 -23.88
CA THR A 41 -4.42 -10.33 -24.41
C THR A 41 -4.00 -11.79 -24.69
N LEU A 42 -2.84 -11.99 -25.31
CA LEU A 42 -2.32 -13.34 -25.54
C LEU A 42 -1.93 -14.03 -24.23
N ALA A 43 -1.19 -13.32 -23.36
CA ALA A 43 -0.64 -13.89 -22.13
C ALA A 43 -1.71 -14.18 -21.07
N PHE A 44 -2.58 -13.18 -20.79
CA PHE A 44 -3.55 -13.24 -19.68
C PHE A 44 -4.94 -13.64 -20.16
N ASP A 45 -5.53 -12.92 -21.13
CA ASP A 45 -6.91 -13.16 -21.53
C ASP A 45 -7.06 -14.47 -22.31
N THR A 46 -5.99 -14.96 -22.94
CA THR A 46 -6.02 -16.23 -23.71
C THR A 46 -5.35 -17.39 -22.96
N ILE A 47 -4.01 -17.33 -22.73
CA ILE A 47 -3.25 -18.48 -22.20
C ILE A 47 -3.57 -18.72 -20.73
N TYR A 48 -3.46 -17.70 -19.89
CA TYR A 48 -3.73 -17.82 -18.45
C TYR A 48 -5.20 -18.14 -18.19
N SER A 49 -6.13 -17.41 -18.84
CA SER A 49 -7.57 -17.59 -18.68
C SER A 49 -8.00 -19.04 -19.00
N GLU A 50 -7.54 -19.62 -20.11
CA GLU A 50 -7.85 -21.02 -20.46
C GLU A 50 -7.14 -22.01 -19.52
N GLY A 51 -5.90 -21.73 -19.09
CA GLY A 51 -5.19 -22.59 -18.13
C GLY A 51 -5.91 -22.64 -16.77
N GLN A 52 -6.36 -21.50 -16.27
CA GLN A 52 -7.14 -21.41 -15.03
C GLN A 52 -8.51 -22.05 -15.18
N ARG A 53 -9.21 -21.80 -16.29
CA ARG A 53 -10.52 -22.38 -16.56
C ARG A 53 -10.47 -23.92 -16.52
N LYS A 54 -9.53 -24.53 -17.25
CA LYS A 54 -9.32 -26.00 -17.26
C LYS A 54 -8.97 -26.53 -15.88
N TYR A 55 -8.14 -25.82 -15.12
CA TYR A 55 -7.81 -26.22 -13.76
C TYR A 55 -9.04 -26.21 -12.86
N VAL A 56 -9.83 -25.12 -12.87
CA VAL A 56 -11.06 -25.00 -12.07
C VAL A 56 -12.09 -26.05 -12.50
N GLU A 57 -12.22 -26.36 -13.79
CA GLU A 57 -13.11 -27.44 -14.29
C GLU A 57 -12.72 -28.82 -13.77
N SER A 58 -11.44 -29.04 -13.50
CA SER A 58 -10.95 -30.34 -12.95
C SER A 58 -11.27 -30.53 -11.46
N LEU A 59 -11.68 -29.46 -10.75
CA LEU A 59 -12.00 -29.50 -9.33
C LEU A 59 -13.43 -30.02 -9.08
N SER A 60 -13.69 -30.45 -7.84
CA SER A 60 -15.03 -30.91 -7.44
C SER A 60 -16.08 -29.79 -7.60
N ALA A 61 -17.36 -30.18 -7.79
CA ALA A 61 -18.47 -29.25 -7.91
C ALA A 61 -18.57 -28.27 -6.71
N TYR A 62 -18.25 -28.79 -5.50
CA TYR A 62 -18.22 -27.96 -4.28
C TYR A 62 -17.11 -26.91 -4.33
N ALA A 63 -15.88 -27.29 -4.70
CA ALA A 63 -14.77 -26.33 -4.81
C ALA A 63 -15.01 -25.26 -5.89
N ARG A 64 -15.67 -25.63 -7.00
CA ARG A 64 -16.03 -24.69 -8.08
C ARG A 64 -16.99 -23.57 -7.65
N GLN A 65 -17.83 -23.79 -6.63
CA GLN A 65 -18.75 -22.77 -6.12
C GLN A 65 -18.02 -21.59 -5.45
N PHE A 66 -16.81 -21.80 -4.96
CA PHE A 66 -16.00 -20.79 -4.29
C PHE A 66 -14.96 -20.13 -5.21
N LEU A 67 -14.80 -20.62 -6.43
CA LEU A 67 -13.81 -20.11 -7.38
C LEU A 67 -14.51 -19.43 -8.56
N GLN A 68 -14.01 -18.26 -8.92
CA GLN A 68 -14.49 -17.54 -10.09
C GLN A 68 -14.08 -18.30 -11.35
N MET A 69 -15.07 -18.76 -12.11
CA MET A 69 -14.80 -19.32 -13.44
C MET A 69 -14.44 -18.19 -14.41
N MET A 70 -13.30 -18.33 -15.07
CA MET A 70 -12.93 -17.46 -16.18
C MET A 70 -13.83 -17.75 -17.39
N ASN A 71 -14.13 -16.71 -18.16
CA ASN A 71 -14.82 -16.88 -19.44
C ASN A 71 -13.92 -17.69 -20.37
N LYS A 72 -14.54 -18.50 -21.22
CA LYS A 72 -13.80 -19.20 -22.28
C LYS A 72 -13.28 -18.16 -23.28
N PRO A 73 -11.96 -18.07 -23.48
CA PRO A 73 -11.42 -17.15 -24.49
C PRO A 73 -11.81 -17.57 -25.90
N ASP A 74 -11.84 -16.59 -26.83
CA ASP A 74 -12.08 -16.86 -28.25
C ASP A 74 -10.82 -17.48 -28.89
N VAL A 75 -10.76 -18.81 -28.81
CA VAL A 75 -9.66 -19.63 -29.33
C VAL A 75 -10.20 -20.98 -29.79
N ASP A 76 -9.69 -21.51 -30.90
CA ASP A 76 -10.12 -22.81 -31.40
C ASP A 76 -9.68 -23.93 -30.44
N ALA A 77 -8.42 -23.97 -30.07
CA ALA A 77 -7.88 -24.94 -29.11
C ALA A 77 -6.57 -24.45 -28.47
N ILE A 78 -6.37 -24.82 -27.19
CA ILE A 78 -5.06 -24.74 -26.53
C ILE A 78 -4.75 -26.11 -25.92
N GLU A 79 -3.66 -26.73 -26.39
CA GLU A 79 -3.19 -28.03 -25.96
C GLU A 79 -1.93 -27.90 -25.10
N GLY A 80 -1.70 -28.82 -24.17
CA GLY A 80 -0.47 -28.88 -23.38
C GLY A 80 -0.39 -27.88 -22.21
N LEU A 81 -1.49 -27.21 -21.82
CA LEU A 81 -1.48 -26.30 -20.66
C LEU A 81 -1.22 -27.06 -19.35
N SER A 82 -0.40 -26.46 -18.50
CA SER A 82 -0.25 -26.79 -17.08
C SER A 82 -1.16 -25.88 -16.23
N PRO A 83 -1.40 -26.19 -14.93
CA PRO A 83 -2.03 -25.25 -14.01
C PRO A 83 -1.35 -23.89 -14.09
N ALA A 84 -2.12 -22.82 -14.26
CA ALA A 84 -1.59 -21.49 -14.51
C ALA A 84 -1.71 -20.58 -13.29
N ILE A 85 -0.66 -19.81 -13.01
CA ILE A 85 -0.62 -18.78 -11.96
C ILE A 85 -0.27 -17.45 -12.62
N SER A 86 -1.09 -16.41 -12.40
CA SER A 86 -0.79 -15.05 -12.85
C SER A 86 -0.19 -14.20 -11.74
N ILE A 87 0.79 -13.37 -12.12
CA ILE A 87 1.37 -12.36 -11.24
C ILE A 87 1.24 -11.01 -11.93
N GLU A 88 0.07 -10.41 -11.76
CA GLU A 88 -0.28 -9.12 -12.35
C GLU A 88 0.15 -7.95 -11.47
N GLN A 89 0.32 -6.79 -12.09
CA GLN A 89 0.67 -5.54 -11.43
C GLN A 89 -0.49 -4.92 -10.63
N LYS A 90 -1.73 -5.20 -10.99
CA LYS A 90 -2.90 -4.63 -10.33
C LYS A 90 -2.99 -5.06 -8.87
N THR A 91 -2.76 -4.15 -7.95
CA THR A 91 -2.92 -4.37 -6.52
C THR A 91 -4.33 -4.02 -6.11
N THR A 92 -5.10 -5.01 -5.73
CA THR A 92 -6.48 -4.81 -5.28
C THR A 92 -6.68 -5.07 -3.79
N GLN A 93 -5.66 -5.50 -3.06
CA GLN A 93 -5.80 -5.74 -1.63
C GLN A 93 -5.84 -4.41 -0.86
N LYS A 94 -7.05 -3.90 -0.67
CA LYS A 94 -7.33 -2.73 0.19
C LYS A 94 -7.43 -3.08 1.68
N ASN A 95 -7.15 -4.34 2.08
CA ASN A 95 -7.25 -4.74 3.47
C ASN A 95 -6.17 -4.04 4.31
N PRO A 96 -6.54 -3.17 5.26
CA PRO A 96 -5.59 -2.41 6.07
C PRO A 96 -4.75 -3.29 7.00
N ARG A 97 -5.19 -4.52 7.25
CA ARG A 97 -4.49 -5.50 8.10
C ARG A 97 -3.43 -6.29 7.32
N SER A 98 -3.44 -6.26 5.98
CA SER A 98 -2.46 -6.97 5.16
C SER A 98 -1.09 -6.28 5.21
N THR A 99 -0.03 -7.03 5.47
CA THR A 99 1.36 -6.56 5.53
C THR A 99 2.27 -7.41 4.64
N VAL A 100 3.49 -6.94 4.37
CA VAL A 100 4.50 -7.74 3.67
C VAL A 100 4.67 -9.09 4.34
N GLY A 101 4.81 -9.12 5.68
CA GLY A 101 4.99 -10.36 6.44
C GLY A 101 3.82 -11.35 6.31
N THR A 102 2.57 -10.87 6.22
CA THR A 102 1.41 -11.76 6.06
C THR A 102 1.23 -12.26 4.63
N VAL A 103 1.54 -11.44 3.63
CA VAL A 103 1.46 -11.84 2.22
C VAL A 103 2.53 -12.87 1.86
N THR A 104 3.69 -12.80 2.52
CA THR A 104 4.81 -13.75 2.32
C THR A 104 4.75 -14.95 3.25
N GLU A 105 3.73 -15.06 4.09
CA GLU A 105 3.58 -16.09 5.13
C GLU A 105 4.68 -16.07 6.21
N ILE A 106 5.69 -15.21 6.09
CA ILE A 106 6.78 -15.11 7.07
C ILE A 106 6.22 -14.81 8.47
N TYR A 107 5.14 -14.01 8.55
CA TYR A 107 4.52 -13.65 9.81
C TYR A 107 3.90 -14.88 10.52
N ASP A 108 3.38 -15.84 9.78
CA ASP A 108 2.82 -17.07 10.35
C ASP A 108 3.91 -17.96 10.96
N TYR A 109 5.05 -18.07 10.30
CA TYR A 109 6.22 -18.74 10.88
C TYR A 109 6.78 -18.01 12.10
N LEU A 110 6.80 -16.67 12.09
CA LEU A 110 7.19 -15.87 13.26
C LEU A 110 6.28 -16.13 14.46
N ARG A 111 4.96 -16.21 14.25
CA ARG A 111 4.01 -16.54 15.32
C ARG A 111 4.30 -17.90 15.95
N VAL A 112 4.59 -18.91 15.14
CA VAL A 112 4.96 -20.24 15.62
C VAL A 112 6.28 -20.20 16.38
N LEU A 113 7.28 -19.49 15.85
CA LEU A 113 8.59 -19.35 16.50
C LEU A 113 8.46 -18.71 17.89
N PHE A 114 7.74 -17.57 17.98
CA PHE A 114 7.53 -16.88 19.24
C PHE A 114 6.71 -17.69 20.25
N ALA A 115 5.77 -18.50 19.77
CA ALA A 115 5.00 -19.39 20.64
C ALA A 115 5.82 -20.56 21.21
N ARG A 116 6.86 -21.01 20.49
CA ARG A 116 7.65 -22.21 20.88
C ARG A 116 8.93 -21.91 21.66
N VAL A 117 9.61 -20.81 21.31
CA VAL A 117 10.91 -20.45 21.93
C VAL A 117 10.91 -19.05 22.55
N GLY A 118 9.79 -18.35 22.55
CA GLY A 118 9.67 -17.02 23.13
C GLY A 118 9.59 -17.07 24.65
N ILE A 119 10.37 -16.20 25.30
CA ILE A 119 10.39 -16.04 26.76
C ILE A 119 9.54 -14.81 27.11
N PRO A 120 8.51 -14.94 27.95
CA PRO A 120 7.71 -13.80 28.40
C PRO A 120 8.47 -12.97 29.45
N TYR A 121 8.31 -11.66 29.38
CA TYR A 121 8.87 -10.69 30.31
C TYR A 121 7.76 -9.83 30.92
N SER A 122 7.92 -9.43 32.16
CA SER A 122 7.00 -8.47 32.78
C SER A 122 7.20 -7.08 32.15
N PRO A 123 6.15 -6.43 31.62
CA PRO A 123 6.26 -5.07 31.07
C PRO A 123 6.69 -4.02 32.09
N THR A 124 6.36 -4.25 33.37
CA THR A 124 6.62 -3.31 34.47
C THR A 124 8.02 -3.51 35.09
N THR A 125 8.44 -4.75 35.30
CA THR A 125 9.71 -5.06 35.99
C THR A 125 10.84 -5.40 35.03
N GLY A 126 10.53 -5.75 33.76
CA GLY A 126 11.53 -6.21 32.80
C GLY A 126 12.12 -7.61 33.07
N LEU A 127 11.67 -8.30 34.13
CA LEU A 127 12.14 -9.62 34.48
C LEU A 127 11.48 -10.73 33.66
N PRO A 128 12.20 -11.82 33.32
CA PRO A 128 11.58 -12.97 32.64
C PRO A 128 10.59 -13.66 33.59
N ILE A 129 9.51 -14.18 32.99
CA ILE A 129 8.42 -14.86 33.67
C ILE A 129 8.46 -16.33 33.24
N ASN A 130 8.62 -17.23 34.23
CA ASN A 130 8.63 -18.66 33.99
C ASN A 130 7.39 -19.32 34.61
N SER A 131 6.78 -20.25 33.89
CA SER A 131 5.83 -21.17 34.49
C SER A 131 6.63 -22.29 35.24
N GLN A 132 6.12 -22.72 36.37
CA GLN A 132 6.72 -23.78 37.14
C GLN A 132 5.72 -24.93 37.25
N SER A 133 6.17 -26.16 37.07
CA SER A 133 5.35 -27.33 37.37
C SER A 133 5.18 -27.48 38.90
N VAL A 134 4.15 -28.18 39.34
CA VAL A 134 3.89 -28.46 40.76
C VAL A 134 5.13 -29.12 41.40
N SER A 135 5.79 -30.03 40.68
CA SER A 135 7.02 -30.71 41.15
C SER A 135 8.17 -29.72 41.31
N GLU A 136 8.40 -28.84 40.33
CA GLU A 136 9.46 -27.82 40.42
C GLU A 136 9.21 -26.81 41.53
N ILE A 137 7.95 -26.40 41.75
CA ILE A 137 7.58 -25.52 42.86
C ILE A 137 7.86 -26.24 44.19
N SER A 138 7.45 -27.51 44.32
CA SER A 138 7.68 -28.31 45.52
C SER A 138 9.17 -28.48 45.84
N ASP A 139 9.98 -28.84 44.83
CA ASP A 139 11.43 -28.99 44.97
C ASP A 139 12.11 -27.65 45.34
N ASN A 140 11.70 -26.56 44.73
CA ASN A 140 12.19 -25.22 45.05
C ASN A 140 11.87 -24.81 46.51
N ILE A 141 10.65 -25.14 46.97
CA ILE A 141 10.21 -24.84 48.33
C ILE A 141 11.03 -25.64 49.34
N ILE A 142 11.19 -26.94 49.12
CA ILE A 142 11.96 -27.82 50.01
C ILE A 142 13.42 -27.36 50.07
N ASN A 143 14.05 -27.11 48.92
CA ASN A 143 15.48 -26.75 48.88
C ASN A 143 15.78 -25.40 49.52
N LYS A 144 14.88 -24.42 49.44
CA LYS A 144 15.13 -23.05 49.92
C LYS A 144 14.64 -22.76 51.33
N ASN A 145 13.72 -23.58 51.88
CA ASN A 145 13.04 -23.30 53.14
C ASN A 145 13.09 -24.48 54.12
N LYS A 146 14.12 -25.32 54.04
CA LYS A 146 14.28 -26.53 54.91
C LYS A 146 14.16 -26.14 56.37
N ASP A 147 13.35 -26.94 57.14
CA ASP A 147 13.02 -26.81 58.53
C ASP A 147 12.23 -25.56 58.96
N ASN A 148 11.85 -24.68 58.05
CA ASN A 148 11.06 -23.47 58.34
C ASN A 148 9.56 -23.79 58.42
N LYS A 149 8.86 -23.06 59.28
CA LYS A 149 7.40 -23.05 59.35
C LYS A 149 6.85 -22.12 58.28
N ALA A 150 5.93 -22.58 57.43
CA ALA A 150 5.38 -21.80 56.36
C ALA A 150 3.86 -22.01 56.18
N TYR A 151 3.21 -20.98 55.68
CA TYR A 151 1.84 -21.03 55.18
C TYR A 151 1.84 -21.09 53.64
N ILE A 152 0.98 -21.98 53.09
CA ILE A 152 0.61 -21.96 51.69
C ILE A 152 -0.69 -21.19 51.58
N LEU A 153 -0.64 -20.08 50.82
CA LEU A 153 -1.77 -19.19 50.66
C LEU A 153 -2.15 -19.13 49.18
N SER A 154 -3.47 -19.10 48.89
CA SER A 154 -4.01 -18.94 47.55
C SER A 154 -4.65 -17.55 47.41
N PRO A 155 -4.09 -16.61 46.62
CA PRO A 155 -4.61 -15.26 46.50
C PRO A 155 -5.83 -15.20 45.58
N ILE A 156 -7.01 -14.91 46.14
CA ILE A 156 -8.26 -14.81 45.42
C ILE A 156 -8.55 -13.36 44.98
N VAL A 157 -8.27 -12.38 45.84
CA VAL A 157 -8.45 -10.96 45.57
C VAL A 157 -7.15 -10.23 45.82
N ARG A 158 -6.71 -9.43 44.84
CA ARG A 158 -5.46 -8.67 44.86
C ARG A 158 -5.69 -7.22 44.51
N ASP A 159 -5.53 -6.32 45.48
CA ASP A 159 -5.62 -4.86 45.33
C ASP A 159 -6.86 -4.36 44.56
N ARG A 160 -8.03 -4.99 44.83
CA ARG A 160 -9.33 -4.67 44.21
C ARG A 160 -10.32 -4.13 45.23
N LYS A 161 -11.13 -3.15 44.78
CA LYS A 161 -12.25 -2.61 45.56
C LYS A 161 -13.43 -3.54 45.51
N GLY A 162 -14.07 -3.77 46.65
CA GLY A 162 -15.27 -4.64 46.73
C GLY A 162 -15.61 -5.06 48.15
N GLU A 163 -16.79 -5.63 48.38
CA GLU A 163 -17.24 -6.19 49.68
C GLU A 163 -16.93 -7.72 49.78
N TYR A 164 -16.84 -8.42 48.66
CA TYR A 164 -16.50 -9.84 48.48
C TYR A 164 -17.28 -10.85 49.33
N ARG A 165 -18.50 -10.50 49.73
CA ARG A 165 -19.36 -11.37 50.58
C ARG A 165 -19.70 -12.69 49.89
N LYS A 166 -20.04 -12.66 48.60
CA LYS A 166 -20.38 -13.85 47.83
C LYS A 166 -19.20 -14.79 47.69
N GLU A 167 -18.06 -14.24 47.36
CA GLU A 167 -16.82 -15.00 47.20
C GLU A 167 -16.42 -15.66 48.53
N ILE A 168 -16.55 -14.97 49.67
CA ILE A 168 -16.31 -15.51 50.98
C ILE A 168 -17.29 -16.64 51.32
N GLU A 169 -18.57 -16.48 51.01
CA GLU A 169 -19.60 -17.52 51.22
C GLU A 169 -19.32 -18.76 50.35
N GLU A 170 -18.91 -18.59 49.10
CA GLU A 170 -18.53 -19.69 48.22
C GLU A 170 -17.33 -20.45 48.75
N LEU A 171 -16.33 -19.76 49.29
CA LEU A 171 -15.17 -20.37 49.92
C LEU A 171 -15.54 -21.18 51.19
N LYS A 172 -16.51 -20.65 51.97
CA LYS A 172 -17.06 -21.35 53.12
C LYS A 172 -17.78 -22.64 52.72
N LEU A 173 -18.61 -22.59 51.65
CA LEU A 173 -19.29 -23.75 51.09
C LEU A 173 -18.32 -24.82 50.57
N LYS A 174 -17.13 -24.40 50.05
CA LYS A 174 -16.06 -25.30 49.65
C LYS A 174 -15.24 -25.90 50.80
N GLY A 175 -15.54 -25.49 52.04
CA GLY A 175 -14.94 -26.08 53.26
C GLY A 175 -13.64 -25.42 53.75
N TYR A 176 -13.29 -24.26 53.19
CA TYR A 176 -12.12 -23.52 53.69
C TYR A 176 -12.42 -22.87 55.03
N GLN A 177 -11.48 -22.95 55.98
CA GLN A 177 -11.69 -22.48 57.33
C GLN A 177 -11.10 -21.13 57.65
N ARG A 178 -10.02 -20.71 56.92
CA ARG A 178 -9.25 -19.50 57.26
C ARG A 178 -8.88 -18.69 56.03
N LEU A 179 -9.06 -17.38 56.18
CA LEU A 179 -8.66 -16.39 55.19
C LEU A 179 -7.65 -15.40 55.78
N LYS A 180 -6.69 -14.98 54.98
CA LYS A 180 -5.87 -13.82 55.29
C LYS A 180 -6.41 -12.62 54.56
N VAL A 181 -6.96 -11.65 55.27
CA VAL A 181 -7.55 -10.44 54.72
C VAL A 181 -6.68 -9.26 55.15
N ASP A 182 -6.21 -8.48 54.16
CA ASP A 182 -5.37 -7.29 54.38
C ASP A 182 -4.22 -7.54 55.35
N GLY A 183 -3.59 -8.71 55.21
CA GLY A 183 -2.43 -9.13 56.02
C GLY A 183 -2.75 -9.80 57.37
N LYS A 184 -4.04 -9.88 57.80
CA LYS A 184 -4.43 -10.56 59.07
C LYS A 184 -5.23 -11.81 58.76
N ILE A 185 -4.96 -12.86 59.57
CA ILE A 185 -5.65 -14.14 59.42
C ILE A 185 -6.89 -14.14 60.30
N TYR A 186 -8.01 -14.56 59.72
CA TYR A 186 -9.33 -14.69 60.37
C TYR A 186 -9.87 -16.08 60.09
N GLU A 187 -10.65 -16.60 61.06
CA GLU A 187 -11.57 -17.71 60.75
C GLU A 187 -12.63 -17.18 59.78
N ILE A 188 -13.09 -18.00 58.83
CA ILE A 188 -13.95 -17.52 57.72
C ILE A 188 -15.24 -16.89 58.23
N ASP A 189 -15.73 -17.37 59.38
CA ASP A 189 -16.94 -16.84 60.04
C ASP A 189 -16.71 -15.51 60.79
N GLU A 190 -15.44 -15.16 61.02
CA GLU A 190 -15.03 -13.97 61.79
C GLU A 190 -14.49 -12.86 60.87
N VAL A 191 -14.55 -13.05 59.54
CA VAL A 191 -14.08 -12.05 58.59
C VAL A 191 -14.93 -10.77 58.72
N PRO A 192 -14.31 -9.61 58.96
CA PRO A 192 -15.04 -8.37 59.11
C PRO A 192 -15.71 -7.95 57.78
N ILE A 193 -16.79 -7.20 57.84
CA ILE A 193 -17.46 -6.64 56.69
C ILE A 193 -16.53 -5.67 55.98
N LEU A 194 -16.14 -5.98 54.72
CA LEU A 194 -15.17 -5.23 53.95
C LEU A 194 -15.85 -3.98 53.34
N LYS A 195 -15.14 -2.87 53.33
CA LYS A 195 -15.62 -1.60 52.81
C LYS A 195 -15.54 -1.53 51.29
N LYS A 196 -16.65 -1.35 50.56
CA LYS A 196 -16.75 -1.36 49.12
C LYS A 196 -15.76 -0.42 48.39
N ASN A 197 -15.40 0.71 48.98
CA ASN A 197 -14.58 1.75 48.37
C ASN A 197 -13.09 1.58 48.65
N PHE A 198 -12.66 0.60 49.43
CA PHE A 198 -11.27 0.32 49.76
C PHE A 198 -10.79 -0.87 48.95
N LYS A 199 -9.49 -0.91 48.69
CA LYS A 199 -8.80 -2.02 48.04
C LYS A 199 -8.51 -3.07 49.12
N HIS A 200 -8.81 -4.31 48.80
CA HIS A 200 -8.60 -5.45 49.72
C HIS A 200 -7.73 -6.51 49.06
N ASN A 201 -7.01 -7.27 49.88
CA ASN A 201 -6.26 -8.49 49.53
C ASN A 201 -6.89 -9.61 50.34
N ILE A 202 -7.30 -10.71 49.66
CA ILE A 202 -7.89 -11.89 50.31
C ILE A 202 -7.14 -13.11 49.79
N ASP A 203 -6.46 -13.78 50.71
CA ASP A 203 -5.75 -15.02 50.45
C ASP A 203 -6.39 -16.14 51.23
N VAL A 204 -6.60 -17.32 50.63
CA VAL A 204 -7.12 -18.50 51.32
C VAL A 204 -5.93 -19.28 51.88
N LEU A 205 -5.96 -19.59 53.17
CA LEU A 205 -4.97 -20.44 53.81
C LEU A 205 -5.24 -21.91 53.45
N ILE A 206 -4.40 -22.46 52.57
CA ILE A 206 -4.52 -23.86 52.12
C ILE A 206 -3.92 -24.85 53.12
N ASP A 207 -2.68 -24.60 53.55
CA ASP A 207 -2.01 -25.50 54.48
C ASP A 207 -0.97 -24.78 55.35
N ARG A 208 -0.66 -25.39 56.49
CA ARG A 208 0.39 -24.97 57.44
C ARG A 208 1.41 -26.11 57.57
N LEU A 209 2.61 -25.87 57.11
CA LEU A 209 3.61 -26.89 56.98
C LEU A 209 4.89 -26.50 57.71
N VAL A 210 5.58 -27.52 58.25
CA VAL A 210 6.99 -27.43 58.54
C VAL A 210 7.72 -28.13 57.41
N ILE A 211 8.53 -27.41 56.68
CA ILE A 211 9.13 -27.88 55.42
C ILE A 211 10.27 -28.85 55.72
N LYS A 212 10.01 -30.15 55.52
CA LYS A 212 10.97 -31.26 55.66
C LYS A 212 11.00 -32.09 54.38
N GLU A 213 12.05 -32.88 54.16
CA GLU A 213 12.17 -33.74 52.98
C GLU A 213 11.04 -34.79 52.85
N ASN A 214 10.43 -35.22 53.93
CA ASN A 214 9.38 -36.24 53.94
C ASN A 214 7.96 -35.71 53.65
N ILE A 215 7.79 -34.43 53.38
CA ILE A 215 6.45 -33.84 53.16
C ILE A 215 6.14 -33.58 51.65
N GLN A 216 6.98 -34.05 50.72
CA GLN A 216 6.91 -33.74 49.30
C GLN A 216 5.51 -34.00 48.71
N GLN A 217 4.91 -35.14 49.02
CA GLN A 217 3.58 -35.48 48.51
C GLN A 217 2.50 -34.49 49.01
N ARG A 218 2.44 -34.26 50.32
CA ARG A 218 1.49 -33.33 50.96
C ARG A 218 1.68 -31.91 50.47
N LEU A 219 2.94 -31.51 50.29
CA LEU A 219 3.29 -30.19 49.75
C LEU A 219 2.80 -30.07 48.32
N ALA A 220 2.99 -31.07 47.45
CA ALA A 220 2.53 -31.09 46.09
C ALA A 220 0.97 -31.02 45.99
N GLU A 221 0.26 -31.77 46.81
CA GLU A 221 -1.22 -31.74 46.89
C GLU A 221 -1.72 -30.36 47.34
N SER A 222 -1.11 -29.76 48.37
CA SER A 222 -1.47 -28.41 48.84
C SER A 222 -1.18 -27.32 47.80
N ILE A 223 -0.08 -27.45 47.02
CA ILE A 223 0.25 -26.58 45.90
C ILE A 223 -0.80 -26.69 44.78
N GLU A 224 -1.17 -27.91 44.40
CA GLU A 224 -2.15 -28.19 43.38
C GLU A 224 -3.52 -27.58 43.69
N VAL A 225 -4.01 -27.79 44.93
CA VAL A 225 -5.24 -27.19 45.44
C VAL A 225 -5.15 -25.65 45.39
N GLY A 226 -4.05 -25.10 45.90
CA GLY A 226 -3.83 -23.64 45.90
C GLY A 226 -3.77 -23.03 44.51
N LEU A 227 -3.06 -23.66 43.58
CA LEU A 227 -2.98 -23.21 42.17
C LEU A 227 -4.32 -23.26 41.47
N THR A 228 -5.10 -24.32 41.73
CA THR A 228 -6.43 -24.46 41.13
C THR A 228 -7.39 -23.40 41.64
N LEU A 229 -7.32 -23.06 42.92
CA LEU A 229 -8.21 -22.08 43.54
C LEU A 229 -7.94 -20.63 43.10
N SER A 230 -6.67 -20.27 42.91
CA SER A 230 -6.23 -18.91 42.57
C SER A 230 -5.89 -18.70 41.09
N ASP A 231 -6.30 -19.64 40.25
CA ASP A 231 -6.01 -19.59 38.80
C ASP A 231 -4.50 -19.53 38.48
N GLY A 232 -3.73 -20.35 39.19
CA GLY A 232 -2.31 -20.61 38.90
C GLY A 232 -1.28 -19.87 39.75
N LEU A 233 -1.66 -19.26 40.88
CA LEU A 233 -0.74 -18.54 41.79
C LEU A 233 -0.83 -19.06 43.20
N ILE A 234 0.32 -19.19 43.88
CA ILE A 234 0.40 -19.44 45.32
C ILE A 234 1.42 -18.54 45.99
N TYR A 235 1.20 -18.26 47.25
CA TYR A 235 2.14 -17.59 48.13
C TYR A 235 2.64 -18.58 49.17
N LEU A 236 3.95 -18.60 49.39
CA LEU A 236 4.60 -19.23 50.51
C LEU A 236 5.03 -18.13 51.50
N GLU A 237 4.40 -18.07 52.65
CA GLU A 237 4.75 -17.16 53.71
C GLU A 237 5.59 -17.90 54.77
N ASN A 238 6.83 -17.49 54.94
CA ASN A 238 7.70 -18.01 55.94
C ASN A 238 7.41 -17.30 57.27
N LEU A 239 7.03 -18.08 58.32
CA LEU A 239 6.58 -17.54 59.61
C LEU A 239 7.72 -17.01 60.48
N GLU A 240 8.96 -17.34 60.19
CA GLU A 240 10.14 -16.89 60.96
C GLU A 240 10.64 -15.55 60.45
N THR A 241 10.57 -15.39 59.11
CA THR A 241 11.08 -14.17 58.45
C THR A 241 9.97 -13.21 58.00
N ASN A 242 8.71 -13.60 58.06
CA ASN A 242 7.53 -12.92 57.52
C ASN A 242 7.68 -12.61 56.00
N LYS A 243 8.55 -13.33 55.29
CA LYS A 243 8.78 -13.15 53.87
C LYS A 243 7.79 -13.96 53.04
N ILE A 244 7.06 -13.31 52.13
CA ILE A 244 6.19 -13.98 51.19
C ILE A 244 6.97 -14.23 49.89
N THR A 245 6.99 -15.46 49.44
CA THR A 245 7.55 -15.88 48.15
C THR A 245 6.43 -16.36 47.29
N THR A 246 6.37 -15.83 46.06
CA THR A 246 5.31 -16.14 45.08
C THR A 246 5.78 -17.22 44.14
N TYR A 247 4.94 -18.23 43.87
CA TYR A 247 5.13 -19.27 42.87
C TYR A 247 3.94 -19.26 41.91
N SER A 248 4.17 -19.64 40.67
CA SER A 248 3.12 -19.67 39.64
C SER A 248 3.25 -20.86 38.71
N SER A 249 2.14 -21.53 38.45
CA SER A 249 2.05 -22.55 37.40
C SER A 249 1.76 -21.95 36.02
N LYS A 250 1.31 -20.70 35.97
CA LYS A 250 1.14 -19.90 34.74
C LYS A 250 2.29 -18.91 34.58
N PHE A 251 2.43 -18.36 33.36
CA PHE A 251 3.37 -17.27 33.14
C PHE A 251 2.88 -16.00 33.84
N ALA A 252 3.23 -15.87 35.13
CA ALA A 252 2.84 -14.71 35.92
C ALA A 252 4.04 -14.07 36.61
N CYS A 253 4.09 -12.73 36.60
CA CYS A 253 5.11 -11.97 37.35
C CYS A 253 4.70 -11.84 38.80
N PRO A 254 5.53 -12.34 39.76
CA PRO A 254 5.18 -12.28 41.18
C PRO A 254 5.12 -10.84 41.72
N VAL A 255 5.80 -9.89 41.10
CA VAL A 255 5.89 -8.51 41.60
C VAL A 255 4.78 -7.65 41.07
N SER A 256 4.49 -7.73 39.76
CA SER A 256 3.49 -6.82 39.11
C SER A 256 2.11 -7.44 38.93
N GLY A 257 1.95 -8.75 39.17
CA GLY A 257 0.70 -9.48 38.89
C GLY A 257 0.38 -9.65 37.41
N PHE A 258 1.26 -9.20 36.51
CA PHE A 258 1.10 -9.40 35.06
C PHE A 258 1.18 -10.89 34.74
N SER A 259 0.18 -11.40 34.01
CA SER A 259 0.10 -12.81 33.65
C SER A 259 -0.26 -13.01 32.19
N ILE A 260 0.26 -14.08 31.60
CA ILE A 260 -0.11 -14.56 30.26
C ILE A 260 -0.68 -15.98 30.46
N GLU A 261 -1.93 -16.20 30.04
CA GLU A 261 -2.62 -17.47 30.26
C GLU A 261 -1.96 -18.60 29.46
N GLU A 262 -1.81 -18.39 28.15
CA GLU A 262 -1.16 -19.35 27.26
C GLU A 262 -0.35 -18.63 26.20
N ILE A 263 0.80 -19.19 25.84
CA ILE A 263 1.63 -18.66 24.75
C ILE A 263 1.40 -19.53 23.51
N GLU A 264 0.33 -19.21 22.77
CA GLU A 264 -0.06 -19.85 21.53
C GLU A 264 0.24 -18.94 20.32
N PRO A 265 0.32 -19.50 19.08
CA PRO A 265 0.47 -18.68 17.86
C PRO A 265 -0.63 -17.63 17.66
N ARG A 266 -1.84 -17.85 18.22
CA ARG A 266 -2.96 -16.89 18.18
C ARG A 266 -2.68 -15.63 18.97
N LEU A 267 -1.91 -15.69 20.04
CA LEU A 267 -1.48 -14.54 20.84
C LEU A 267 -0.70 -13.51 20.01
N PHE A 268 0.02 -13.94 19.00
CA PHE A 268 0.83 -13.09 18.11
C PHE A 268 0.08 -12.69 16.84
N SER A 269 -1.22 -12.94 16.73
CA SER A 269 -2.04 -12.58 15.59
C SER A 269 -2.75 -11.25 15.83
N PHE A 270 -2.42 -10.22 15.07
CA PHE A 270 -3.16 -8.96 15.10
C PHE A 270 -4.52 -9.03 14.38
N ASN A 271 -4.86 -10.16 13.77
CA ASN A 271 -6.18 -10.45 13.19
C ASN A 271 -7.09 -11.22 14.15
N ALA A 272 -6.56 -11.68 15.28
CA ALA A 272 -7.31 -12.39 16.30
C ALA A 272 -7.51 -11.50 17.54
N PRO A 273 -8.70 -11.48 18.16
CA PRO A 273 -8.96 -10.65 19.35
C PRO A 273 -7.98 -10.90 20.50
N MET A 274 -7.49 -12.15 20.66
CA MET A 274 -6.54 -12.53 21.69
C MET A 274 -5.19 -11.81 21.58
N GLY A 275 -4.75 -11.46 20.35
CA GLY A 275 -3.43 -10.85 20.10
C GLY A 275 -3.49 -9.40 19.63
N ALA A 276 -4.62 -8.95 19.09
CA ALA A 276 -4.79 -7.60 18.58
C ALA A 276 -4.71 -6.55 19.69
N CYS A 277 -4.19 -5.38 19.36
CA CYS A 277 -4.31 -4.22 20.22
C CYS A 277 -5.78 -3.80 20.30
N GLU A 278 -6.33 -3.68 21.49
CA GLU A 278 -7.74 -3.35 21.73
C GLU A 278 -8.12 -1.97 21.21
N GLU A 279 -7.22 -0.98 21.31
CA GLU A 279 -7.47 0.39 20.86
C GLU A 279 -7.61 0.53 19.35
N CYS A 280 -6.68 -0.06 18.58
CA CYS A 280 -6.67 0.06 17.12
C CYS A 280 -7.18 -1.20 16.40
N ASP A 281 -7.72 -2.16 17.12
CA ASP A 281 -8.22 -3.45 16.59
C ASP A 281 -7.21 -4.12 15.62
N GLY A 282 -5.93 -4.10 15.99
CA GLY A 282 -4.84 -4.70 15.20
C GLY A 282 -4.45 -3.96 13.93
N ILE A 283 -4.97 -2.76 13.68
CA ILE A 283 -4.62 -1.96 12.50
C ILE A 283 -3.26 -1.27 12.67
N GLY A 284 -2.88 -0.92 13.91
CA GLY A 284 -1.61 -0.28 14.25
C GLY A 284 -1.57 1.23 14.04
N ILE A 285 -2.58 1.80 13.43
CA ILE A 285 -2.72 3.24 13.19
C ILE A 285 -4.09 3.72 13.67
N GLU A 286 -4.13 4.98 14.04
CA GLU A 286 -5.35 5.72 14.38
C GLU A 286 -5.59 6.79 13.33
N LYS A 287 -6.85 6.95 12.93
CA LYS A 287 -7.27 8.07 12.11
C LYS A 287 -7.76 9.19 13.02
N TYR A 288 -7.29 10.38 12.80
CA TYR A 288 -7.73 11.56 13.55
C TYR A 288 -7.96 12.74 12.62
N PHE A 289 -8.86 13.63 12.99
CA PHE A 289 -9.05 14.88 12.26
C PHE A 289 -7.91 15.84 12.54
N ASP A 290 -7.16 16.16 11.49
CA ASP A 290 -5.96 16.96 11.55
C ASP A 290 -6.32 18.46 11.51
N ASP A 291 -6.00 19.17 12.58
CA ASP A 291 -6.19 20.61 12.70
C ASP A 291 -5.54 21.41 11.56
N LYS A 292 -4.39 20.96 11.05
CA LYS A 292 -3.75 21.58 9.88
C LYS A 292 -4.53 21.39 8.58
N LYS A 293 -5.27 20.31 8.47
CA LYS A 293 -6.17 20.07 7.32
C LYS A 293 -7.50 20.79 7.49
N ILE A 294 -7.99 20.91 8.72
CA ILE A 294 -9.21 21.65 9.06
C ILE A 294 -8.98 23.15 8.89
N ILE A 295 -7.80 23.65 9.31
CA ILE A 295 -7.37 25.04 9.17
C ILE A 295 -6.14 25.10 8.26
N PRO A 296 -6.35 24.94 6.96
CA PRO A 296 -5.22 24.92 6.03
C PRO A 296 -4.58 26.30 5.85
N ASP A 297 -5.31 27.39 6.16
CA ASP A 297 -4.88 28.78 6.01
C ASP A 297 -5.19 29.55 7.29
N ASP A 298 -4.23 29.59 8.20
CA ASP A 298 -4.33 30.26 9.48
C ASP A 298 -4.19 31.80 9.38
N SER A 299 -3.86 32.32 8.19
CA SER A 299 -3.87 33.76 7.93
C SER A 299 -5.28 34.32 7.77
N ARG A 300 -6.27 33.45 7.56
CA ARG A 300 -7.68 33.85 7.49
C ARG A 300 -8.29 33.95 8.87
N SER A 301 -9.26 34.82 9.00
CA SER A 301 -10.14 34.84 10.17
C SER A 301 -11.26 33.80 10.00
N VAL A 302 -11.92 33.46 11.10
CA VAL A 302 -13.09 32.55 11.09
C VAL A 302 -14.16 33.06 10.12
N LEU A 303 -14.42 34.36 10.07
CA LEU A 303 -15.35 34.98 9.12
C LEU A 303 -14.93 34.77 7.65
N LYS A 304 -13.65 34.76 7.37
CA LYS A 304 -13.11 34.57 6.02
C LYS A 304 -12.85 33.10 5.66
N GLY A 305 -13.42 32.16 6.44
CA GLY A 305 -13.36 30.72 6.16
C GLY A 305 -12.02 30.07 6.53
N ALA A 306 -11.43 30.44 7.67
CA ALA A 306 -10.27 29.73 8.23
C ALA A 306 -10.56 28.24 8.44
N ILE A 307 -11.76 27.89 8.88
CA ILE A 307 -12.18 26.52 9.15
C ILE A 307 -12.82 25.91 7.89
N LYS A 308 -12.04 25.15 7.14
CA LYS A 308 -12.36 24.69 5.78
C LYS A 308 -13.62 23.81 5.67
N PRO A 309 -13.93 22.86 6.57
CA PRO A 309 -15.14 22.02 6.44
C PRO A 309 -16.44 22.81 6.30
N TRP A 310 -16.56 24.02 6.88
CA TRP A 310 -17.74 24.86 6.76
C TRP A 310 -17.88 25.60 5.43
N GLU A 311 -16.84 25.57 4.59
CA GLU A 311 -16.88 26.07 3.22
C GLU A 311 -17.39 25.00 2.23
N THR A 312 -17.62 23.78 2.71
CA THR A 312 -18.05 22.65 1.89
C THR A 312 -19.58 22.54 1.83
N LYS A 313 -20.09 21.75 0.86
CA LYS A 313 -21.54 21.44 0.77
C LYS A 313 -22.08 20.65 1.99
N VAL A 314 -21.20 19.98 2.73
CA VAL A 314 -21.59 19.20 3.92
C VAL A 314 -22.10 20.10 5.03
N PHE A 315 -21.37 21.18 5.34
CA PHE A 315 -21.69 22.07 6.47
C PHE A 315 -22.02 23.50 6.06
N GLY A 316 -22.01 23.85 4.77
CA GLY A 316 -22.22 25.21 4.29
C GLY A 316 -23.55 25.81 4.72
N TYR A 317 -24.61 25.00 4.87
CA TYR A 317 -25.91 25.44 5.35
C TYR A 317 -25.90 25.81 6.86
N GLN A 318 -24.97 25.30 7.65
CA GLN A 318 -24.80 25.63 9.07
C GLN A 318 -23.73 26.71 9.33
N LYS A 319 -23.06 27.18 8.28
CA LYS A 319 -21.94 28.14 8.38
C LYS A 319 -22.26 29.36 9.24
N LYS A 320 -23.43 29.96 9.02
CA LYS A 320 -23.86 31.15 9.76
C LYS A 320 -23.94 30.88 11.27
N PHE A 321 -24.59 29.79 11.64
CA PHE A 321 -24.75 29.36 13.06
C PHE A 321 -23.36 29.10 13.70
N PHE A 322 -22.47 28.43 12.99
CA PHE A 322 -21.14 28.16 13.53
C PHE A 322 -20.29 29.41 13.72
N VAL A 323 -20.35 30.35 12.76
CA VAL A 323 -19.64 31.62 12.87
C VAL A 323 -20.19 32.43 14.05
N GLU A 324 -21.50 32.45 14.26
CA GLU A 324 -22.14 33.11 15.41
C GLU A 324 -21.71 32.50 16.74
N THR A 325 -21.66 31.18 16.83
CA THR A 325 -21.25 30.46 18.05
C THR A 325 -19.77 30.77 18.38
N ILE A 326 -18.87 30.66 17.40
CA ILE A 326 -17.45 30.96 17.60
C ILE A 326 -17.25 32.46 17.91
N SER A 327 -18.08 33.34 17.34
CA SER A 327 -18.01 34.78 17.61
C SER A 327 -18.32 35.10 19.07
N LYS A 328 -19.26 34.37 19.69
CA LYS A 328 -19.56 34.50 21.11
C LYS A 328 -18.37 34.06 21.98
N ILE A 329 -17.74 32.93 21.65
CA ILE A 329 -16.53 32.44 22.33
C ILE A 329 -15.42 33.49 22.24
N LEU A 330 -15.08 33.93 21.01
CA LEU A 330 -14.02 34.93 20.79
C LEU A 330 -14.27 36.23 21.55
N LYS A 331 -15.53 36.70 21.61
CA LYS A 331 -15.91 37.93 22.34
C LYS A 331 -15.64 37.77 23.84
N GLU A 332 -15.90 36.60 24.41
CA GLU A 332 -15.67 36.34 25.84
C GLU A 332 -14.17 36.45 26.22
N TYR A 333 -13.32 35.99 25.30
CA TYR A 333 -11.86 36.11 25.44
C TYR A 333 -11.30 37.47 24.90
N LYS A 334 -12.15 38.44 24.62
CA LYS A 334 -11.79 39.77 24.09
C LYS A 334 -11.01 39.71 22.75
N VAL A 335 -11.25 38.68 21.94
CA VAL A 335 -10.64 38.51 20.61
C VAL A 335 -11.61 38.96 19.53
N ASN A 336 -11.14 39.78 18.57
CA ASN A 336 -11.98 40.22 17.46
C ASN A 336 -12.18 39.07 16.45
N VAL A 337 -13.41 38.85 15.99
CA VAL A 337 -13.78 37.81 15.00
C VAL A 337 -13.05 37.95 13.65
N LYS A 338 -12.58 39.17 13.34
CA LYS A 338 -11.77 39.41 12.13
C LYS A 338 -10.28 39.12 12.33
N THR A 339 -9.87 38.72 13.53
CA THR A 339 -8.47 38.37 13.81
C THR A 339 -8.07 37.15 13.03
N PRO A 340 -6.92 37.12 12.32
CA PRO A 340 -6.38 35.93 11.72
C PRO A 340 -6.19 34.81 12.71
N TRP A 341 -6.41 33.56 12.29
CA TRP A 341 -6.37 32.39 13.16
C TRP A 341 -5.06 32.28 13.96
N TYR A 342 -3.90 32.49 13.30
CA TYR A 342 -2.59 32.41 13.96
C TYR A 342 -2.35 33.46 15.05
N LYS A 343 -3.15 34.52 15.12
CA LYS A 343 -3.10 35.56 16.15
C LYS A 343 -4.06 35.32 17.32
N ILE A 344 -4.92 34.34 17.21
CA ILE A 344 -5.80 33.92 18.29
C ILE A 344 -4.94 33.18 19.34
N PRO A 345 -5.08 33.45 20.64
CA PRO A 345 -4.38 32.70 21.68
C PRO A 345 -4.59 31.18 21.56
N GLN A 346 -3.57 30.39 21.85
CA GLN A 346 -3.57 28.94 21.62
C GLN A 346 -4.63 28.21 22.46
N ASP A 347 -4.89 28.66 23.70
CA ASP A 347 -5.94 28.18 24.56
C ASP A 347 -7.34 28.38 23.95
N VAL A 348 -7.59 29.55 23.35
CA VAL A 348 -8.84 29.86 22.67
C VAL A 348 -8.99 29.03 21.37
N GLN A 349 -7.87 28.84 20.64
CA GLN A 349 -7.87 27.94 19.48
C GLN A 349 -8.24 26.51 19.89
N ASN A 350 -7.67 26.00 20.99
CA ASN A 350 -7.96 24.66 21.51
C ASN A 350 -9.43 24.53 21.92
N ILE A 351 -9.99 25.53 22.61
CA ILE A 351 -11.43 25.54 22.95
C ILE A 351 -12.30 25.48 21.68
N ILE A 352 -11.97 26.24 20.65
CA ILE A 352 -12.74 26.22 19.39
C ILE A 352 -12.64 24.87 18.70
N LEU A 353 -11.48 24.22 18.72
CA LEU A 353 -11.25 22.96 18.05
C LEU A 353 -11.79 21.76 18.85
N TYR A 354 -11.48 21.68 20.12
CA TYR A 354 -11.71 20.49 20.95
C TYR A 354 -12.77 20.65 22.04
N GLY A 355 -13.29 21.87 22.26
CA GLY A 355 -14.20 22.17 23.34
C GLY A 355 -13.45 22.57 24.62
N ASP A 356 -14.25 22.91 25.65
CA ASP A 356 -13.71 23.22 26.96
C ASP A 356 -13.62 21.96 27.81
N GLN A 357 -12.44 21.58 28.23
CA GLN A 357 -12.19 20.40 29.06
C GLN A 357 -12.32 20.71 30.57
N ASP A 358 -12.22 21.98 30.97
CA ASP A 358 -12.12 22.37 32.39
C ASP A 358 -13.43 22.81 33.04
N ASN A 359 -14.59 22.81 32.35
CA ASN A 359 -15.94 23.05 32.82
C ASN A 359 -16.19 24.34 33.66
N GLU A 360 -15.32 25.36 33.58
CA GLU A 360 -15.44 26.55 34.46
C GLU A 360 -16.53 27.54 34.03
N LYS A 361 -16.99 27.50 32.75
CA LYS A 361 -17.98 28.49 32.26
C LYS A 361 -19.20 27.85 31.61
N LYS A 362 -20.38 28.04 32.17
CA LYS A 362 -21.67 27.42 31.76
C LYS A 362 -22.00 27.48 30.25
N PHE A 363 -21.61 28.52 29.55
CA PHE A 363 -21.89 28.62 28.10
C PHE A 363 -20.91 27.83 27.25
N ILE A 364 -19.64 27.74 27.65
CA ILE A 364 -18.59 27.04 26.94
C ILE A 364 -18.63 25.55 27.25
N SER A 365 -19.12 25.16 28.45
CA SER A 365 -19.19 23.73 28.86
C SER A 365 -20.14 22.87 28.01
N SER A 366 -21.06 23.47 27.25
CA SER A 366 -21.93 22.77 26.30
C SER A 366 -21.36 22.73 24.88
N PHE A 367 -20.19 23.34 24.63
CA PHE A 367 -19.58 23.41 23.33
C PHE A 367 -18.60 22.24 23.11
N GLU A 368 -19.00 21.25 22.30
CA GLU A 368 -18.24 20.03 22.07
C GLU A 368 -16.93 20.24 21.29
N GLY A 369 -16.65 21.44 20.79
CA GLY A 369 -15.54 21.69 19.90
C GLY A 369 -15.82 21.27 18.46
N LYS A 370 -15.04 21.83 17.52
CA LYS A 370 -15.33 21.64 16.09
C LYS A 370 -14.79 20.33 15.55
N ILE A 371 -13.67 19.85 16.05
CA ILE A 371 -13.13 18.55 15.67
C ILE A 371 -14.02 17.43 16.21
N ASN A 372 -14.41 17.50 17.48
CA ASN A 372 -15.30 16.50 18.09
C ASN A 372 -16.66 16.45 17.37
N PHE A 373 -17.21 17.63 16.97
CA PHE A 373 -18.43 17.69 16.16
C PHE A 373 -18.27 16.99 14.80
N ILE A 374 -17.15 17.21 14.10
CA ILE A 374 -16.88 16.59 12.80
C ILE A 374 -16.69 15.08 12.96
N ASP A 375 -15.97 14.65 14.01
CA ASP A 375 -15.71 13.24 14.31
C ASP A 375 -17.02 12.49 14.60
N ARG A 376 -17.87 13.06 15.46
CA ARG A 376 -19.20 12.52 15.72
C ARG A 376 -20.03 12.44 14.43
N LYS A 377 -20.04 13.49 13.61
CA LYS A 377 -20.78 13.48 12.33
C LYS A 377 -20.23 12.47 11.32
N TYR A 378 -18.93 12.24 11.31
CA TYR A 378 -18.29 11.20 10.48
C TYR A 378 -18.73 9.80 10.93
N SER A 379 -18.79 9.56 12.23
CA SER A 379 -19.16 8.26 12.80
C SER A 379 -20.66 7.95 12.68
N GLU A 380 -21.53 8.98 12.81
CA GLU A 380 -22.99 8.82 12.76
C GLU A 380 -23.58 8.75 11.35
N THR A 381 -22.84 9.19 10.32
CA THR A 381 -23.42 9.34 8.98
C THR A 381 -23.30 8.05 8.17
N GLU A 382 -24.40 7.58 7.61
CA GLU A 382 -24.45 6.50 6.62
C GLU A 382 -24.28 7.00 5.18
N ARG A 383 -24.22 8.31 4.97
CA ARG A 383 -24.12 8.90 3.63
C ARG A 383 -22.68 8.87 3.14
N TRP A 384 -22.35 7.95 2.25
CA TRP A 384 -21.00 7.75 1.70
C TRP A 384 -20.32 9.02 1.18
N TRP A 385 -21.07 9.96 0.56
CA TRP A 385 -20.50 11.21 0.03
C TRP A 385 -20.09 12.19 1.14
N VAL A 386 -20.75 12.15 2.30
CA VAL A 386 -20.38 12.94 3.49
C VAL A 386 -19.09 12.37 4.08
N GLN A 387 -19.03 11.05 4.27
CA GLN A 387 -17.83 10.37 4.74
C GLN A 387 -16.63 10.67 3.82
N TYR A 388 -16.83 10.53 2.51
CA TYR A 388 -15.79 10.82 1.51
C TYR A 388 -15.28 12.27 1.58
N GLU A 389 -16.17 13.26 1.79
CA GLU A 389 -15.77 14.66 1.93
C GLU A 389 -15.00 14.91 3.23
N LEU A 390 -15.42 14.28 4.34
CA LEU A 390 -14.76 14.43 5.63
C LEU A 390 -13.43 13.66 5.72
N GLU A 391 -13.29 12.53 5.03
CA GLU A 391 -12.01 11.78 4.94
C GLU A 391 -10.82 12.62 4.47
N LYS A 392 -11.06 13.68 3.72
CA LYS A 392 -10.00 14.61 3.27
C LYS A 392 -9.30 15.32 4.42
N TYR A 393 -9.97 15.45 5.56
CA TYR A 393 -9.46 16.10 6.77
C TYR A 393 -8.84 15.13 7.77
N LEU A 394 -8.90 13.82 7.51
CA LEU A 394 -8.26 12.80 8.32
C LEU A 394 -6.76 12.69 8.03
N SER A 395 -5.98 12.49 9.08
CA SER A 395 -4.59 12.06 9.04
C SER A 395 -4.44 10.74 9.79
N GLU A 396 -3.37 10.00 9.53
CA GLU A 396 -3.05 8.75 10.20
C GLU A 396 -1.82 8.98 11.11
N ARG A 397 -1.85 8.42 12.32
CA ARG A 397 -0.71 8.34 13.24
C ARG A 397 -0.57 6.91 13.76
N ASP A 398 0.62 6.56 14.26
CA ASP A 398 0.79 5.29 14.96
C ASP A 398 -0.12 5.28 16.21
N CYS A 399 -0.80 4.16 16.47
CA CYS A 399 -1.62 3.98 17.65
C CYS A 399 -0.79 4.21 18.92
N GLU A 400 -1.27 5.04 19.83
CA GLU A 400 -0.54 5.44 21.04
C GLU A 400 -0.29 4.28 22.00
N VAL A 401 -1.22 3.31 22.06
CA VAL A 401 -1.12 2.15 22.93
C VAL A 401 -0.10 1.15 22.41
N CYS A 402 -0.26 0.69 21.18
CA CYS A 402 0.64 -0.33 20.60
C CYS A 402 1.85 0.26 19.86
N LYS A 403 1.99 1.57 19.74
CA LYS A 403 3.10 2.25 19.03
C LYS A 403 3.33 1.72 17.62
N GLY A 404 2.22 1.41 16.92
CA GLY A 404 2.24 0.86 15.58
C GLY A 404 2.57 -0.63 15.47
N PHE A 405 2.75 -1.35 16.57
CA PHE A 405 3.07 -2.78 16.55
C PHE A 405 1.85 -3.69 16.33
N ARG A 406 0.62 -3.16 16.36
CA ARG A 406 -0.65 -3.85 16.09
C ARG A 406 -1.08 -4.87 17.16
N LEU A 407 -0.20 -5.26 18.04
CA LEU A 407 -0.38 -6.30 19.05
C LEU A 407 -0.64 -5.70 20.44
N ASN A 408 -1.30 -6.46 21.28
CA ASN A 408 -1.52 -6.09 22.67
C ASN A 408 -0.25 -6.26 23.52
N THR A 409 -0.30 -5.78 24.76
CA THR A 409 0.83 -5.82 25.70
C THR A 409 1.29 -7.22 26.03
N LYS A 410 0.36 -8.22 26.11
CA LYS A 410 0.71 -9.62 26.42
C LYS A 410 1.57 -10.22 25.31
N ALA A 411 1.20 -10.02 24.04
CA ALA A 411 1.98 -10.49 22.89
C ALA A 411 3.37 -9.81 22.81
N LEU A 412 3.43 -8.49 23.04
CA LEU A 412 4.67 -7.74 23.02
C LEU A 412 5.60 -8.01 24.21
N ALA A 413 5.06 -8.60 25.27
CA ALA A 413 5.84 -9.02 26.43
C ALA A 413 6.70 -10.26 26.15
N VAL A 414 6.41 -11.04 25.11
CA VAL A 414 7.18 -12.24 24.74
C VAL A 414 8.33 -11.85 23.81
N LYS A 415 9.56 -12.27 24.17
CA LYS A 415 10.79 -11.89 23.46
C LYS A 415 11.65 -13.11 23.10
N ILE A 416 12.35 -13.02 21.97
CA ILE A 416 13.43 -13.94 21.57
C ILE A 416 14.71 -13.12 21.43
N ALA A 417 15.79 -13.54 22.06
CA ALA A 417 17.05 -12.78 22.08
C ALA A 417 16.83 -11.29 22.40
N GLY A 418 16.00 -11.00 23.42
CA GLY A 418 15.68 -9.65 23.89
C GLY A 418 14.74 -8.80 23.03
N LYS A 419 14.22 -9.33 21.90
CA LYS A 419 13.33 -8.60 20.97
C LYS A 419 11.96 -9.24 20.87
N HIS A 420 10.90 -8.42 20.89
CA HIS A 420 9.55 -8.89 20.62
C HIS A 420 9.26 -8.93 19.11
N ILE A 421 8.22 -9.65 18.71
CA ILE A 421 7.86 -9.88 17.30
C ILE A 421 7.70 -8.56 16.51
N GLY A 422 7.11 -7.52 17.11
CA GLY A 422 6.91 -6.22 16.49
C GLY A 422 8.21 -5.50 16.12
N GLU A 423 9.25 -5.61 16.96
CA GLU A 423 10.57 -5.04 16.66
C GLU A 423 11.25 -5.75 15.49
N ILE A 424 11.08 -7.06 15.40
CA ILE A 424 11.64 -7.85 14.29
C ILE A 424 10.95 -7.50 12.99
N THR A 425 9.63 -7.41 13.00
CA THR A 425 8.86 -7.07 11.78
C THR A 425 9.06 -5.63 11.30
N LYS A 426 9.42 -4.69 12.17
CA LYS A 426 9.77 -3.30 11.79
C LYS A 426 11.18 -3.17 11.17
N LYS A 427 12.06 -4.17 11.32
CA LYS A 427 13.36 -4.17 10.65
C LYS A 427 13.23 -4.27 9.13
N SER A 428 14.25 -3.81 8.41
CA SER A 428 14.37 -4.11 6.98
C SER A 428 14.52 -5.62 6.76
N ILE A 429 14.13 -6.12 5.59
CA ILE A 429 14.27 -7.53 5.22
C ILE A 429 15.73 -7.98 5.33
N ASP A 430 16.68 -7.15 4.89
CA ASP A 430 18.12 -7.42 5.02
C ASP A 430 18.58 -7.51 6.49
N ASP A 431 18.16 -6.54 7.34
CA ASP A 431 18.48 -6.57 8.77
C ASP A 431 17.78 -7.72 9.49
N CYS A 432 16.57 -8.09 9.05
CA CYS A 432 15.83 -9.24 9.56
C CYS A 432 16.57 -10.54 9.22
N PHE A 433 16.99 -10.72 7.95
CA PHE A 433 17.78 -11.85 7.50
C PHE A 433 19.11 -11.98 8.27
N SER A 434 19.81 -10.87 8.45
CA SER A 434 21.05 -10.81 9.23
C SER A 434 20.84 -11.18 10.71
N TRP A 435 19.70 -10.77 11.30
CA TRP A 435 19.35 -11.14 12.66
C TRP A 435 19.06 -12.63 12.80
N PHE A 436 18.35 -13.25 11.86
CA PHE A 436 18.07 -14.69 11.86
C PHE A 436 19.34 -15.53 11.67
N ASN A 437 20.33 -15.03 10.90
CA ASN A 437 21.63 -15.71 10.76
C ASN A 437 22.39 -15.81 12.08
N LYS A 438 22.28 -14.79 12.94
CA LYS A 438 22.93 -14.73 14.26
C LYS A 438 22.09 -15.33 15.39
N LEU A 439 20.83 -15.69 15.12
CA LEU A 439 19.91 -16.13 16.16
C LEU A 439 20.32 -17.45 16.79
N LYS A 440 20.90 -18.38 16.01
CA LYS A 440 21.39 -19.68 16.49
C LYS A 440 22.38 -19.56 17.66
N ASP A 441 23.19 -18.49 17.65
CA ASP A 441 24.21 -18.26 18.69
C ASP A 441 23.60 -17.76 20.01
N ASN A 442 22.36 -17.29 19.98
CA ASN A 442 21.66 -16.74 21.15
C ASN A 442 20.57 -17.66 21.70
N LEU A 443 20.40 -18.85 21.15
CA LEU A 443 19.46 -19.86 21.61
C LEU A 443 20.19 -21.01 22.25
N SER A 444 19.60 -21.63 23.27
CA SER A 444 20.07 -22.88 23.85
C SER A 444 20.00 -24.03 22.83
N ASN A 445 20.70 -25.15 23.11
CA ASN A 445 20.71 -26.32 22.23
C ASN A 445 19.30 -26.91 22.03
N ASN A 446 18.45 -26.88 23.05
CA ASN A 446 17.07 -27.36 22.93
C ASN A 446 16.18 -26.42 22.11
N GLU A 447 16.27 -25.13 22.36
CA GLU A 447 15.55 -24.11 21.57
C GLU A 447 15.96 -24.14 20.10
N ASN A 448 17.27 -24.33 19.83
CA ASN A 448 17.76 -24.48 18.46
C ASN A 448 17.13 -25.68 17.74
N LYS A 449 17.02 -26.85 18.40
CA LYS A 449 16.36 -28.04 17.82
C LYS A 449 14.88 -27.79 17.51
N ILE A 450 14.17 -27.08 18.41
CA ILE A 450 12.75 -26.75 18.23
C ILE A 450 12.55 -25.75 17.09
N ALA A 451 13.44 -24.76 16.98
CA ALA A 451 13.30 -23.64 16.05
C ALA A 451 13.88 -23.91 14.66
N GLU A 452 14.73 -24.93 14.46
CA GLU A 452 15.53 -25.13 13.25
C GLU A 452 14.70 -25.14 11.96
N GLY A 453 13.63 -25.91 11.92
CA GLY A 453 12.75 -25.99 10.74
C GLY A 453 12.08 -24.65 10.42
N VAL A 454 11.57 -23.97 11.45
CA VAL A 454 10.88 -22.69 11.31
C VAL A 454 11.85 -21.58 10.89
N ILE A 455 13.04 -21.53 11.49
CA ILE A 455 14.08 -20.55 11.12
C ILE A 455 14.53 -20.74 9.67
N LYS A 456 14.67 -21.99 9.22
CA LYS A 456 15.01 -22.29 7.82
C LYS A 456 13.98 -21.70 6.86
N GLU A 457 12.70 -21.97 7.08
CA GLU A 457 11.61 -21.47 6.25
C GLU A 457 11.56 -19.93 6.21
N ILE A 458 11.76 -19.27 7.36
CA ILE A 458 11.82 -17.81 7.41
C ILE A 458 13.03 -17.29 6.62
N LYS A 459 14.20 -17.90 6.76
CA LYS A 459 15.43 -17.48 6.08
C LYS A 459 15.29 -17.64 4.57
N ASP A 460 14.76 -18.75 4.09
CA ASP A 460 14.57 -19.01 2.67
C ASP A 460 13.65 -17.95 2.04
N ARG A 461 12.53 -17.61 2.69
CA ARG A 461 11.62 -16.56 2.23
C ARG A 461 12.23 -15.16 2.26
N LEU A 462 12.98 -14.82 3.31
CA LEU A 462 13.70 -13.55 3.41
C LEU A 462 14.77 -13.42 2.32
N GLU A 463 15.48 -14.52 2.03
CA GLU A 463 16.47 -14.54 0.97
C GLU A 463 15.83 -14.30 -0.42
N PHE A 464 14.66 -14.90 -0.68
CA PHE A 464 13.94 -14.62 -1.93
C PHE A 464 13.53 -13.16 -2.05
N LEU A 465 13.04 -12.54 -0.97
CA LEU A 465 12.71 -11.13 -0.96
C LEU A 465 13.94 -10.23 -1.22
N ASN A 466 15.09 -10.59 -0.66
CA ASN A 466 16.36 -9.91 -0.93
C ASN A 466 16.76 -10.04 -2.41
N ARG A 467 16.62 -11.24 -2.99
CA ARG A 467 16.97 -11.51 -4.40
C ARG A 467 16.09 -10.75 -5.40
N VAL A 468 14.84 -10.44 -5.06
CA VAL A 468 13.96 -9.63 -5.93
C VAL A 468 14.10 -8.12 -5.69
N GLY A 469 15.15 -7.69 -4.93
CA GLY A 469 15.45 -6.28 -4.70
C GLY A 469 14.48 -5.58 -3.73
N LEU A 470 13.97 -6.30 -2.72
CA LEU A 470 13.07 -5.78 -1.68
C LEU A 470 13.71 -5.72 -0.29
N ASP A 471 15.04 -5.75 -0.24
CA ASP A 471 15.89 -5.73 0.96
C ASP A 471 15.58 -4.56 1.92
N TYR A 472 15.16 -3.42 1.37
CA TYR A 472 14.85 -2.18 2.09
C TYR A 472 13.46 -2.16 2.75
N LEU A 473 12.53 -3.03 2.35
CA LEU A 473 11.20 -3.08 2.92
C LEU A 473 11.22 -3.68 4.33
N SER A 474 10.20 -3.36 5.14
CA SER A 474 9.97 -4.05 6.41
C SER A 474 8.78 -5.01 6.32
N LEU A 475 8.81 -6.10 7.11
CA LEU A 475 7.70 -7.06 7.16
C LEU A 475 6.40 -6.43 7.69
N ALA A 476 6.50 -5.40 8.54
CA ALA A 476 5.36 -4.67 9.09
C ALA A 476 4.71 -3.70 8.09
N ARG A 477 5.35 -3.42 6.94
CA ARG A 477 4.81 -2.46 5.96
C ARG A 477 3.47 -2.90 5.43
N ALA A 478 2.48 -2.00 5.50
CA ALA A 478 1.13 -2.28 5.03
C ALA A 478 1.08 -2.44 3.52
N SER A 479 0.39 -3.47 3.01
CA SER A 479 0.27 -3.76 1.57
C SER A 479 -0.31 -2.60 0.76
N LYS A 480 -1.22 -1.81 1.36
CA LYS A 480 -1.81 -0.60 0.72
C LYS A 480 -0.78 0.48 0.37
N SER A 481 0.39 0.47 1.00
CA SER A 481 1.46 1.47 0.81
C SER A 481 2.53 1.05 -0.20
N LEU A 482 2.41 -0.15 -0.75
CA LEU A 482 3.36 -0.70 -1.73
C LEU A 482 3.07 -0.15 -3.12
N SER A 483 4.12 0.08 -3.89
CA SER A 483 3.99 0.31 -5.33
C SER A 483 3.54 -0.96 -6.05
N GLY A 484 3.03 -0.82 -7.29
CA GLY A 484 2.61 -1.95 -8.11
C GLY A 484 3.74 -2.99 -8.29
N GLY A 485 4.93 -2.53 -8.63
CA GLY A 485 6.10 -3.40 -8.79
C GLY A 485 6.58 -4.05 -7.49
N GLU A 486 6.57 -3.33 -6.35
CA GLU A 486 6.88 -3.94 -5.04
C GLU A 486 5.90 -5.06 -4.70
N SER A 487 4.60 -4.84 -4.88
CA SER A 487 3.56 -5.83 -4.61
C SER A 487 3.70 -7.06 -5.50
N GLN A 488 3.99 -6.87 -6.77
CA GLN A 488 4.21 -7.94 -7.74
C GLN A 488 5.44 -8.80 -7.37
N ARG A 489 6.56 -8.17 -7.01
CA ARG A 489 7.77 -8.88 -6.58
C ARG A 489 7.59 -9.63 -5.26
N ILE A 490 6.80 -9.11 -4.33
CA ILE A 490 6.43 -9.85 -3.11
C ILE A 490 5.67 -11.13 -3.46
N ARG A 491 4.70 -11.06 -4.38
CA ARG A 491 3.97 -12.24 -4.84
C ARG A 491 4.89 -13.23 -5.55
N LEU A 492 5.80 -12.75 -6.41
CA LEU A 492 6.79 -13.58 -7.09
C LEU A 492 7.67 -14.31 -6.07
N ALA A 493 8.20 -13.61 -5.08
CA ALA A 493 9.02 -14.21 -4.03
C ALA A 493 8.25 -15.26 -3.21
N SER A 494 6.98 -15.00 -2.89
CA SER A 494 6.11 -15.96 -2.20
C SER A 494 5.88 -17.22 -3.02
N GLN A 495 5.65 -17.10 -4.33
CA GLN A 495 5.44 -18.25 -5.22
C GLN A 495 6.69 -19.12 -5.39
N ILE A 496 7.86 -18.51 -5.47
CA ILE A 496 9.13 -19.25 -5.52
C ILE A 496 9.36 -20.02 -4.21
N GLY A 497 9.05 -19.38 -3.08
CA GLY A 497 9.13 -20.00 -1.77
C GLY A 497 8.21 -21.22 -1.58
N SER A 498 7.13 -21.32 -2.37
CA SER A 498 6.23 -22.49 -2.34
C SER A 498 6.81 -23.75 -3.00
N GLY A 499 7.90 -23.62 -3.78
CA GLY A 499 8.57 -24.74 -4.43
C GLY A 499 7.73 -25.52 -5.46
N LEU A 500 6.67 -24.91 -6.01
CA LEU A 500 5.79 -25.54 -6.99
C LEU A 500 6.55 -25.86 -8.29
N THR A 501 6.29 -27.04 -8.83
CA THR A 501 6.90 -27.56 -10.08
C THR A 501 5.82 -27.93 -11.09
N GLY A 502 6.16 -27.87 -12.39
CA GLY A 502 5.23 -28.21 -13.47
C GLY A 502 4.10 -27.19 -13.68
N VAL A 503 4.26 -25.98 -13.19
CA VAL A 503 3.28 -24.88 -13.27
C VAL A 503 3.62 -23.94 -14.43
N LEU A 504 2.58 -23.32 -14.98
CA LEU A 504 2.71 -22.21 -15.93
C LEU A 504 2.57 -20.88 -15.18
N TYR A 505 3.67 -20.12 -15.07
CA TYR A 505 3.65 -18.78 -14.53
C TYR A 505 3.49 -17.75 -15.66
N VAL A 506 2.58 -16.80 -15.47
CA VAL A 506 2.36 -15.69 -16.40
C VAL A 506 2.57 -14.38 -15.63
N LEU A 507 3.56 -13.59 -16.01
CA LEU A 507 3.96 -12.36 -15.34
C LEU A 507 3.78 -11.15 -16.26
N ASP A 508 3.30 -10.04 -15.68
CA ASP A 508 3.10 -8.77 -16.38
C ASP A 508 4.19 -7.78 -15.98
N GLU A 509 5.15 -7.52 -16.85
CA GLU A 509 6.22 -6.53 -16.71
C GLU A 509 6.90 -6.51 -15.32
N PRO A 510 7.49 -7.62 -14.86
CA PRO A 510 8.04 -7.72 -13.50
C PRO A 510 9.27 -6.82 -13.26
N SER A 511 9.91 -6.28 -14.31
CA SER A 511 11.04 -5.36 -14.23
C SER A 511 10.64 -3.91 -13.89
N ILE A 512 9.34 -3.61 -13.81
CA ILE A 512 8.83 -2.25 -13.56
C ILE A 512 9.39 -1.66 -12.26
N GLY A 513 9.86 -0.39 -12.36
CA GLY A 513 10.37 0.37 -11.21
C GLY A 513 11.68 -0.18 -10.65
N LEU A 514 12.36 -1.08 -11.37
CA LEU A 514 13.67 -1.59 -10.99
C LEU A 514 14.79 -0.75 -11.57
N HIS A 515 15.77 -0.50 -10.73
CA HIS A 515 17.08 -0.07 -11.22
C HIS A 515 17.78 -1.23 -11.92
N GLN A 516 18.61 -0.96 -12.93
CA GLN A 516 19.33 -1.99 -13.71
C GLN A 516 20.11 -2.97 -12.84
N LYS A 517 20.66 -2.52 -11.71
CA LYS A 517 21.30 -3.39 -10.73
C LYS A 517 20.37 -4.48 -10.21
N ASP A 518 19.11 -4.13 -9.93
CA ASP A 518 18.15 -5.04 -9.32
C ASP A 518 17.47 -5.92 -10.38
N ASN A 519 17.43 -5.46 -11.65
CA ASN A 519 16.85 -6.17 -12.78
C ASN A 519 17.58 -7.51 -13.07
N GLN A 520 18.93 -7.53 -13.01
CA GLN A 520 19.68 -8.77 -13.21
C GLN A 520 19.36 -9.82 -12.12
N GLN A 521 19.11 -9.40 -10.89
CA GLN A 521 18.70 -10.31 -9.81
C GLN A 521 17.32 -10.88 -10.06
N LEU A 522 16.38 -10.07 -10.57
CA LEU A 522 15.07 -10.54 -10.98
C LEU A 522 15.16 -11.58 -12.09
N ILE A 523 15.93 -11.33 -13.16
CA ILE A 523 16.13 -12.29 -14.27
C ILE A 523 16.69 -13.61 -13.75
N ASN A 524 17.70 -13.56 -12.86
CA ASN A 524 18.25 -14.77 -12.23
C ASN A 524 17.20 -15.52 -11.40
N THR A 525 16.25 -14.80 -10.81
CA THR A 525 15.15 -15.37 -10.05
C THR A 525 14.13 -16.07 -10.96
N LEU A 526 13.83 -15.48 -12.12
CA LEU A 526 13.00 -16.10 -13.16
C LEU A 526 13.65 -17.38 -13.74
N PHE A 527 14.97 -17.38 -13.91
CA PHE A 527 15.69 -18.59 -14.30
C PHE A 527 15.57 -19.71 -13.26
N LYS A 528 15.71 -19.39 -11.97
CA LYS A 528 15.49 -20.39 -10.92
C LYS A 528 14.08 -20.97 -10.96
N LEU A 529 13.07 -20.12 -11.16
CA LEU A 529 11.68 -20.56 -11.28
C LEU A 529 11.51 -21.52 -12.48
N ARG A 530 12.12 -21.21 -13.63
CA ARG A 530 12.19 -22.08 -14.79
C ARG A 530 12.90 -23.40 -14.50
N ASP A 531 14.05 -23.33 -13.84
CA ASP A 531 14.94 -24.49 -13.59
C ASP A 531 14.31 -25.49 -12.58
N LEU A 532 13.31 -25.04 -11.79
CA LEU A 532 12.43 -25.93 -11.02
C LEU A 532 11.47 -26.76 -11.89
N GLY A 533 11.53 -26.68 -13.21
CA GLY A 533 10.65 -27.40 -14.12
C GLY A 533 9.34 -26.68 -14.45
N ASN A 534 9.33 -25.35 -14.34
CA ASN A 534 8.17 -24.53 -14.65
C ASN A 534 8.30 -23.85 -16.01
N THR A 535 7.16 -23.58 -16.65
CA THR A 535 7.11 -22.70 -17.81
C THR A 535 6.85 -21.27 -17.34
N VAL A 536 7.68 -20.32 -17.73
CA VAL A 536 7.58 -18.93 -17.31
C VAL A 536 7.33 -18.05 -18.52
N ILE A 537 6.13 -17.48 -18.65
CA ILE A 537 5.76 -16.51 -19.68
C ILE A 537 5.80 -15.12 -19.06
N VAL A 538 6.54 -14.21 -19.69
CA VAL A 538 6.69 -12.84 -19.21
C VAL A 538 6.34 -11.86 -20.32
N VAL A 539 5.41 -10.95 -20.05
CA VAL A 539 5.20 -9.78 -20.90
C VAL A 539 6.25 -8.77 -20.52
N GLU A 540 7.16 -8.40 -21.45
CA GLU A 540 8.29 -7.55 -21.09
C GLU A 540 8.74 -6.62 -22.23
N HIS A 541 9.33 -5.49 -21.80
CA HIS A 541 9.95 -4.49 -22.67
C HIS A 541 11.43 -4.23 -22.34
N ASP A 542 11.92 -4.82 -21.26
CA ASP A 542 13.32 -4.66 -20.85
C ASP A 542 14.28 -5.38 -21.80
N GLU A 543 15.33 -4.68 -22.22
CA GLU A 543 16.31 -5.18 -23.19
C GLU A 543 17.05 -6.42 -22.68
N ASP A 544 17.42 -6.44 -21.39
CA ASP A 544 18.20 -7.53 -20.79
C ASP A 544 17.33 -8.78 -20.61
N ALA A 545 16.08 -8.61 -20.19
CA ALA A 545 15.10 -9.70 -20.07
C ALA A 545 14.83 -10.35 -21.44
N ILE A 546 14.62 -9.53 -22.48
CA ILE A 546 14.42 -10.03 -23.86
C ILE A 546 15.64 -10.80 -24.35
N LYS A 547 16.86 -10.26 -24.17
CA LYS A 547 18.11 -10.87 -24.66
C LYS A 547 18.45 -12.19 -23.98
N GLN A 548 18.13 -12.31 -22.68
CA GLN A 548 18.49 -13.48 -21.89
C GLN A 548 17.39 -14.57 -21.91
N SER A 549 16.22 -14.31 -22.50
CA SER A 549 15.15 -15.30 -22.59
C SER A 549 15.47 -16.47 -23.53
N ASP A 550 14.87 -17.63 -23.24
CA ASP A 550 15.03 -18.84 -24.08
C ASP A 550 14.23 -18.74 -25.39
N HIS A 551 13.04 -18.08 -25.33
CA HIS A 551 12.14 -17.94 -26.45
C HIS A 551 11.45 -16.57 -26.41
N ILE A 552 11.28 -15.94 -27.55
CA ILE A 552 10.68 -14.61 -27.69
C ILE A 552 9.52 -14.69 -28.68
N ILE A 553 8.43 -14.05 -28.36
CA ILE A 553 7.26 -13.85 -29.21
C ILE A 553 7.05 -12.34 -29.37
N ASP A 554 7.22 -11.82 -30.57
CA ASP A 554 7.03 -10.39 -30.86
C ASP A 554 5.70 -10.17 -31.55
N ILE A 555 4.82 -9.38 -30.91
CA ILE A 555 3.46 -9.08 -31.36
C ILE A 555 3.37 -7.64 -31.85
N GLY A 556 2.81 -7.46 -33.04
CA GLY A 556 2.68 -6.13 -33.64
C GLY A 556 1.84 -6.20 -34.95
N VAL A 557 2.10 -5.40 -35.96
CA VAL A 557 3.19 -4.39 -36.15
C VAL A 557 2.97 -3.11 -35.32
N LYS A 558 1.69 -2.69 -35.15
CA LYS A 558 1.24 -1.48 -34.44
C LYS A 558 0.31 -1.86 -33.29
N ALA A 559 -0.37 -0.87 -32.74
CA ALA A 559 -1.34 -1.01 -31.67
C ALA A 559 -2.77 -1.25 -32.20
N GLY A 560 -3.69 -1.67 -31.32
CA GLY A 560 -5.12 -1.78 -31.57
C GLY A 560 -5.47 -2.67 -32.74
N ILE A 561 -6.34 -2.18 -33.63
CA ILE A 561 -6.80 -2.90 -34.83
C ILE A 561 -5.67 -3.23 -35.83
N HIS A 562 -4.57 -2.45 -35.78
CA HIS A 562 -3.39 -2.65 -36.61
C HIS A 562 -2.35 -3.58 -35.97
N GLY A 563 -2.61 -4.06 -34.75
CA GLY A 563 -1.81 -5.04 -34.01
C GLY A 563 -2.33 -6.46 -34.16
N GLY A 564 -2.03 -7.29 -33.18
CA GLY A 564 -2.61 -8.61 -33.02
C GLY A 564 -2.05 -9.71 -33.92
N GLU A 565 -0.86 -9.50 -34.53
CA GLU A 565 -0.16 -10.48 -35.36
C GLU A 565 1.17 -10.89 -34.74
N VAL A 566 1.57 -12.14 -34.84
CA VAL A 566 2.92 -12.60 -34.48
C VAL A 566 3.88 -12.22 -35.61
N ILE A 567 4.74 -11.27 -35.32
CA ILE A 567 5.72 -10.73 -36.30
C ILE A 567 6.96 -11.60 -36.38
N ALA A 568 7.38 -12.10 -35.23
CA ALA A 568 8.52 -12.99 -35.15
C ALA A 568 8.43 -13.85 -33.89
N GLU A 569 8.86 -15.12 -33.98
CA GLU A 569 8.96 -16.03 -32.82
C GLU A 569 10.24 -16.86 -32.89
N GLY A 570 10.79 -17.21 -31.74
CA GLY A 570 11.95 -18.09 -31.62
C GLY A 570 13.00 -17.54 -30.66
N ASN A 571 14.23 -18.00 -30.78
CA ASN A 571 15.37 -17.51 -30.02
C ASN A 571 15.81 -16.12 -30.48
N LEU A 572 16.65 -15.45 -29.68
CA LEU A 572 17.15 -14.11 -29.97
C LEU A 572 17.74 -14.00 -31.39
N LYS A 573 18.54 -14.97 -31.84
CA LYS A 573 19.17 -14.95 -33.18
C LYS A 573 18.11 -14.91 -34.30
N LYS A 574 16.98 -15.58 -34.13
CA LYS A 574 15.88 -15.61 -35.12
C LYS A 574 15.15 -14.27 -35.12
N ILE A 575 14.88 -13.71 -33.94
CA ILE A 575 14.20 -12.39 -33.78
C ILE A 575 15.02 -11.27 -34.42
N LEU A 576 16.36 -11.23 -34.17
CA LEU A 576 17.25 -10.21 -34.72
C LEU A 576 17.32 -10.20 -36.25
N LYS A 577 16.96 -11.28 -36.92
CA LYS A 577 16.87 -11.36 -38.39
C LYS A 577 15.58 -10.75 -38.97
N SER A 578 14.56 -10.54 -38.13
CA SER A 578 13.28 -9.98 -38.58
C SER A 578 13.43 -8.50 -38.96
N THR A 579 13.09 -8.17 -40.18
CA THR A 579 13.06 -6.76 -40.67
C THR A 579 11.79 -6.03 -40.29
N LYS A 580 10.67 -6.74 -40.07
CA LYS A 580 9.36 -6.19 -39.70
C LYS A 580 9.26 -5.90 -38.20
N SER A 581 10.03 -6.57 -37.36
CA SER A 581 10.00 -6.41 -35.91
C SER A 581 10.64 -5.08 -35.50
N LEU A 582 9.86 -4.22 -34.84
CA LEU A 582 10.38 -2.98 -34.24
C LEU A 582 11.34 -3.31 -33.08
N THR A 583 10.99 -4.30 -32.26
CA THR A 583 11.84 -4.79 -31.17
C THR A 583 13.21 -5.21 -31.70
N ALA A 584 13.26 -5.99 -32.80
CA ALA A 584 14.52 -6.39 -33.44
C ALA A 584 15.33 -5.19 -33.94
N GLN A 585 14.67 -4.15 -34.49
CA GLN A 585 15.35 -2.96 -34.98
C GLN A 585 16.04 -2.19 -33.85
N TYR A 586 15.44 -2.10 -32.66
CA TYR A 586 16.04 -1.49 -31.46
C TYR A 586 17.16 -2.35 -30.89
N LEU A 587 16.93 -3.66 -30.73
CA LEU A 587 17.96 -4.60 -30.23
C LEU A 587 19.20 -4.67 -31.14
N ASN A 588 19.02 -4.56 -32.44
CA ASN A 588 20.11 -4.49 -33.46
C ASN A 588 20.73 -3.09 -33.56
N LYS A 589 20.25 -2.10 -32.80
CA LYS A 589 20.69 -0.70 -32.84
C LYS A 589 20.49 -0.03 -34.23
N LYS A 590 19.63 -0.60 -35.11
CA LYS A 590 19.21 0.05 -36.36
C LYS A 590 18.33 1.26 -36.08
N LYS A 591 17.49 1.18 -35.04
CA LYS A 591 16.80 2.30 -34.38
C LYS A 591 17.36 2.46 -32.99
N GLN A 592 17.50 3.70 -32.55
CA GLN A 592 17.93 4.01 -31.17
C GLN A 592 17.40 5.39 -30.77
N ILE A 593 17.19 5.57 -29.48
CA ILE A 593 16.91 6.90 -28.92
C ILE A 593 18.21 7.67 -28.91
N ALA A 594 18.24 8.77 -29.63
CA ALA A 594 19.45 9.55 -29.86
C ALA A 594 19.90 10.28 -28.56
N ILE A 595 21.19 10.31 -28.33
CA ILE A 595 21.78 11.17 -27.29
C ILE A 595 21.81 12.60 -27.86
N PRO A 596 21.29 13.63 -27.14
CA PRO A 596 21.33 15.00 -27.59
C PRO A 596 22.76 15.46 -27.86
N GLN A 597 23.01 16.00 -29.06
CA GLN A 597 24.35 16.51 -29.44
C GLN A 597 24.79 17.68 -28.56
N LYS A 598 23.81 18.51 -28.13
CA LYS A 598 24.02 19.64 -27.21
C LYS A 598 22.94 19.57 -26.16
N ARG A 599 23.34 19.55 -24.87
CA ARG A 599 22.41 19.70 -23.75
C ARG A 599 22.07 21.15 -23.51
N ARG A 600 20.87 21.42 -23.00
CA ARG A 600 20.47 22.76 -22.60
C ARG A 600 21.35 23.23 -21.46
N LYS A 601 21.91 24.44 -21.59
CA LYS A 601 22.71 25.05 -20.52
C LYS A 601 21.77 25.56 -19.42
N PHE A 602 22.07 25.24 -18.17
CA PHE A 602 21.30 25.82 -17.07
C PHE A 602 21.68 27.29 -16.84
N ASN A 603 20.66 28.10 -16.62
CA ASN A 603 20.85 29.52 -16.29
C ASN A 603 21.00 29.66 -14.77
N LYS A 604 22.12 30.22 -14.29
CA LYS A 604 22.37 30.46 -12.87
C LYS A 604 21.31 31.34 -12.20
N ASN A 605 20.59 32.16 -12.96
CA ASN A 605 19.51 33.03 -12.47
C ASN A 605 18.13 32.31 -12.44
N LYS A 606 18.02 31.13 -13.07
CA LYS A 606 16.81 30.31 -13.08
C LYS A 606 17.04 29.00 -12.33
N ILE A 607 17.21 29.10 -11.03
CA ILE A 607 17.48 27.98 -10.14
C ILE A 607 16.41 27.96 -9.06
N PHE A 608 15.92 26.79 -8.75
CA PHE A 608 15.06 26.52 -7.61
C PHE A 608 15.79 25.59 -6.63
N THR A 609 15.84 25.98 -5.36
CA THR A 609 16.50 25.19 -4.31
C THR A 609 15.51 24.84 -3.21
N LEU A 610 15.48 23.59 -2.83
CA LEU A 610 14.72 23.03 -1.74
C LEU A 610 15.68 22.67 -0.60
N GLN A 611 15.39 23.19 0.61
CA GLN A 611 16.28 23.06 1.78
C GLN A 611 15.58 22.32 2.94
N LYS A 612 16.37 21.86 3.92
CA LYS A 612 15.91 21.22 5.16
C LYS A 612 14.92 20.07 4.91
N ILE A 613 15.26 19.17 4.00
CA ILE A 613 14.43 18.03 3.65
C ILE A 613 14.61 16.93 4.69
N LYS A 614 13.52 16.55 5.39
CA LYS A 614 13.49 15.53 6.45
C LYS A 614 12.27 14.63 6.28
N THR A 615 12.14 13.97 5.14
CA THR A 615 10.99 13.12 4.82
C THR A 615 11.45 11.69 4.66
N ASN A 616 10.82 10.75 5.37
CA ASN A 616 11.14 9.32 5.34
C ASN A 616 12.64 9.06 5.63
N ASN A 617 13.37 8.49 4.66
CA ASN A 617 14.81 8.21 4.78
C ASN A 617 15.71 9.41 4.43
N LEU A 618 15.15 10.55 4.03
CA LEU A 618 15.91 11.77 3.72
C LEU A 618 16.29 12.53 5.01
N ASN A 619 17.55 12.83 5.19
CA ASN A 619 18.01 13.47 6.42
C ASN A 619 18.73 14.78 6.13
N ASN A 620 18.01 15.88 6.32
CA ASN A 620 18.49 17.27 6.21
C ASN A 620 19.17 17.60 4.87
N LEU A 621 18.56 17.16 3.76
CA LEU A 621 19.09 17.38 2.41
C LEU A 621 18.81 18.80 1.90
N GLU A 622 19.70 19.25 1.01
CA GLU A 622 19.52 20.42 0.16
C GLU A 622 19.71 20.02 -1.31
N VAL A 623 18.71 20.33 -2.12
CA VAL A 623 18.69 19.96 -3.56
C VAL A 623 18.40 21.19 -4.40
N THR A 624 19.16 21.37 -5.46
CA THR A 624 19.04 22.44 -6.43
C THR A 624 18.61 21.88 -7.77
N PHE A 625 17.58 22.49 -8.36
CA PHE A 625 17.03 22.12 -9.66
C PHE A 625 17.22 23.31 -10.65
N PRO A 626 17.93 23.13 -11.76
CA PRO A 626 17.97 24.11 -12.82
C PRO A 626 16.61 24.16 -13.54
N LEU A 627 15.99 25.30 -13.63
CA LEU A 627 14.70 25.48 -14.31
C LEU A 627 14.85 25.58 -15.82
N SER A 628 13.75 25.35 -16.56
CA SER A 628 13.71 25.26 -18.02
C SER A 628 14.65 24.18 -18.57
N ASN A 629 14.78 23.06 -17.85
CA ASN A 629 15.58 21.89 -18.21
C ASN A 629 14.78 20.59 -18.06
N PHE A 630 15.24 19.55 -18.73
CA PHE A 630 14.78 18.17 -18.54
C PHE A 630 15.64 17.50 -17.48
N ILE A 631 15.06 17.23 -16.32
CA ILE A 631 15.75 16.74 -15.12
C ILE A 631 15.33 15.32 -14.81
N CYS A 632 16.29 14.41 -14.69
CA CYS A 632 16.02 13.06 -14.20
C CYS A 632 16.47 12.90 -12.74
N VAL A 633 15.59 12.31 -11.92
CA VAL A 633 15.90 11.89 -10.56
C VAL A 633 16.09 10.39 -10.55
N THR A 634 17.32 9.94 -10.28
CA THR A 634 17.75 8.54 -10.46
C THR A 634 18.21 7.93 -9.12
N GLY A 635 18.53 6.65 -9.13
CA GLY A 635 19.06 5.92 -7.99
C GLY A 635 18.36 4.58 -7.79
N VAL A 636 18.92 3.71 -6.97
CA VAL A 636 18.40 2.36 -6.68
C VAL A 636 16.99 2.41 -6.09
N SER A 637 16.27 1.28 -6.13
CA SER A 637 14.95 1.16 -5.52
C SER A 637 15.03 1.46 -4.01
N GLY A 638 14.03 2.22 -3.48
CA GLY A 638 14.04 2.63 -2.07
C GLY A 638 15.05 3.71 -1.67
N SER A 639 15.80 4.32 -2.60
CA SER A 639 16.80 5.37 -2.30
C SER A 639 16.22 6.71 -1.84
N GLY A 640 14.89 6.90 -1.93
CA GLY A 640 14.19 8.11 -1.50
C GLY A 640 13.78 9.07 -2.63
N LYS A 641 13.76 8.63 -3.90
CA LYS A 641 13.36 9.44 -5.07
C LYS A 641 11.95 10.03 -4.92
N SER A 642 10.95 9.17 -4.71
CA SER A 642 9.55 9.60 -4.55
C SER A 642 9.37 10.43 -3.27
N SER A 643 10.10 10.13 -2.19
CA SER A 643 10.11 10.93 -0.96
C SER A 643 10.64 12.35 -1.21
N LEU A 644 11.66 12.51 -2.07
CA LEU A 644 12.20 13.81 -2.44
C LEU A 644 11.23 14.60 -3.33
N ILE A 645 10.73 13.98 -4.38
CA ILE A 645 9.99 14.67 -5.44
C ILE A 645 8.50 14.76 -5.12
N ILE A 646 7.85 13.64 -4.77
CA ILE A 646 6.40 13.61 -4.53
C ILE A 646 6.08 14.07 -3.11
N ASP A 647 6.67 13.41 -2.10
CA ASP A 647 6.32 13.67 -0.70
C ASP A 647 6.86 15.00 -0.17
N THR A 648 7.91 15.56 -0.79
CA THR A 648 8.50 16.83 -0.35
C THR A 648 8.31 17.96 -1.35
N LEU A 649 8.88 17.85 -2.55
CA LEU A 649 8.88 18.94 -3.53
C LEU A 649 7.45 19.27 -3.96
N TYR A 650 6.72 18.28 -4.49
CA TYR A 650 5.36 18.48 -4.99
C TYR A 650 4.42 18.97 -3.88
N LYS A 651 4.39 18.30 -2.71
CA LYS A 651 3.49 18.68 -1.61
C LYS A 651 3.75 20.11 -1.12
N ARG A 652 5.01 20.52 -0.97
CA ARG A 652 5.34 21.90 -0.54
C ARG A 652 4.98 22.93 -1.60
N LEU A 653 5.19 22.64 -2.90
CA LEU A 653 4.81 23.54 -3.99
C LEU A 653 3.30 23.62 -4.15
N ASP A 654 2.58 22.51 -4.04
CA ASP A 654 1.13 22.47 -4.07
C ASP A 654 0.53 23.27 -2.90
N GLU A 655 1.10 23.14 -1.72
CA GLU A 655 0.76 23.99 -0.58
C GLU A 655 1.00 25.48 -0.84
N TYR A 656 2.10 25.82 -1.46
CA TYR A 656 2.45 27.19 -1.77
C TYR A 656 1.49 27.82 -2.79
N PHE A 657 1.18 27.11 -3.88
CA PHE A 657 0.35 27.66 -4.97
C PHE A 657 -1.16 27.58 -4.70
N ASN A 658 -1.65 26.55 -4.03
CA ASN A 658 -3.09 26.33 -3.81
C ASN A 658 -3.62 26.93 -2.51
N LYS A 659 -2.76 27.21 -1.55
CA LYS A 659 -3.11 27.96 -0.34
C LYS A 659 -2.72 29.41 -0.57
N SER A 660 -3.69 30.31 -0.62
CA SER A 660 -3.51 31.77 -0.77
C SER A 660 -2.79 32.37 0.45
N LEU A 661 -1.60 31.88 0.75
CA LEU A 661 -0.76 32.25 1.86
C LEU A 661 0.23 33.32 1.40
N ASN A 662 0.11 34.54 1.91
CA ASN A 662 1.18 35.51 1.93
C ASN A 662 2.33 35.06 2.88
N ARG A 663 2.76 33.79 2.75
CA ARG A 663 3.90 33.26 3.51
C ARG A 663 5.16 33.42 2.69
N GLU A 664 6.21 33.86 3.35
CA GLU A 664 7.52 34.05 2.73
C GLU A 664 8.10 32.67 2.26
N GLU A 665 8.94 32.71 1.23
CA GLU A 665 9.69 31.55 0.72
C GLU A 665 10.40 30.76 1.82
N ASN A 666 10.88 31.45 2.85
CA ASN A 666 11.59 30.91 4.00
C ASN A 666 10.74 29.89 4.83
N TYR A 667 9.41 30.07 4.91
CA TYR A 667 8.54 29.16 5.62
C TYR A 667 8.54 27.75 4.99
N PHE A 668 8.56 27.68 3.67
CA PHE A 668 8.60 26.43 2.91
C PHE A 668 10.02 25.90 2.69
N ASN A 669 11.05 26.64 3.16
CA ASN A 669 12.46 26.36 2.86
C ASN A 669 12.76 26.31 1.35
N PHE A 670 12.24 27.28 0.61
CA PHE A 670 12.46 27.48 -0.82
C PHE A 670 13.47 28.63 -1.07
N LYS A 671 14.14 28.55 -2.23
CA LYS A 671 14.84 29.68 -2.84
C LYS A 671 14.56 29.65 -4.35
N GLY A 672 14.15 30.78 -4.93
CA GLY A 672 13.95 30.95 -6.37
C GLY A 672 12.56 30.56 -6.87
N ILE A 673 11.54 30.53 -6.02
CA ILE A 673 10.14 30.17 -6.38
C ILE A 673 9.53 31.12 -7.41
N LYS A 674 9.97 32.37 -7.50
CA LYS A 674 9.45 33.40 -8.43
C LYS A 674 9.52 32.97 -9.92
N ASN A 675 10.33 31.98 -10.25
CA ASN A 675 10.49 31.44 -11.58
C ASN A 675 9.51 30.30 -11.90
N ILE A 676 8.65 29.92 -10.97
CA ILE A 676 7.64 28.86 -11.12
C ILE A 676 6.27 29.50 -10.85
N ASP A 677 5.31 29.29 -11.72
CA ASP A 677 3.93 29.79 -11.58
C ASP A 677 2.93 28.67 -11.23
N LYS A 678 3.27 27.43 -11.56
CA LYS A 678 2.40 26.27 -11.35
C LYS A 678 3.22 24.98 -11.25
N VAL A 679 2.73 24.05 -10.42
CA VAL A 679 3.22 22.66 -10.37
C VAL A 679 2.13 21.71 -10.83
N ILE A 680 2.51 20.69 -11.60
CA ILE A 680 1.61 19.65 -12.11
C ILE A 680 2.27 18.31 -11.85
N ASP A 681 1.56 17.47 -11.09
CA ASP A 681 1.94 16.08 -10.86
C ASP A 681 1.18 15.18 -11.83
N ILE A 682 1.91 14.34 -12.55
CA ILE A 682 1.39 13.38 -13.52
C ILE A 682 1.80 11.98 -13.05
N ASP A 683 1.01 11.43 -12.14
CA ASP A 683 1.18 10.11 -11.54
C ASP A 683 0.45 9.01 -12.32
N GLN A 684 0.69 7.74 -11.96
CA GLN A 684 0.06 6.56 -12.54
C GLN A 684 -1.32 6.23 -11.97
N SER A 685 -1.88 7.07 -11.08
CA SER A 685 -3.20 6.83 -10.50
C SER A 685 -4.29 6.89 -11.57
N PRO A 686 -5.38 6.11 -11.43
CA PRO A 686 -6.48 6.12 -12.38
C PRO A 686 -7.07 7.53 -12.58
N ILE A 687 -7.52 7.84 -13.80
CA ILE A 687 -8.18 9.12 -14.13
C ILE A 687 -9.57 9.27 -13.51
N GLY A 688 -10.05 8.23 -12.84
CA GLY A 688 -11.30 8.21 -12.09
C GLY A 688 -11.55 6.83 -11.49
N ARG A 689 -12.43 6.77 -10.49
CA ARG A 689 -12.73 5.54 -9.73
C ARG A 689 -14.01 4.82 -10.16
N SER A 690 -14.80 5.42 -11.04
CA SER A 690 -16.06 4.85 -11.51
C SER A 690 -15.99 4.45 -12.99
N PRO A 691 -16.82 3.51 -13.45
CA PRO A 691 -16.94 3.15 -14.87
C PRO A 691 -17.35 4.31 -15.76
N ARG A 692 -17.92 5.40 -15.21
CA ARG A 692 -18.30 6.63 -15.94
C ARG A 692 -17.09 7.49 -16.32
N SER A 693 -16.00 7.38 -15.59
CA SER A 693 -14.77 8.10 -15.93
C SER A 693 -14.11 7.47 -17.14
N ASN A 694 -13.77 8.28 -18.14
CA ASN A 694 -13.17 7.82 -19.39
C ASN A 694 -12.27 8.90 -20.00
N PRO A 695 -11.46 8.59 -21.04
CA PRO A 695 -10.56 9.56 -21.69
C PRO A 695 -11.29 10.79 -22.19
N ALA A 696 -12.49 10.65 -22.80
CA ALA A 696 -13.25 11.76 -23.34
C ALA A 696 -13.68 12.76 -22.26
N THR A 697 -14.17 12.27 -21.13
CA THR A 697 -14.60 13.14 -20.01
C THR A 697 -13.42 13.81 -19.33
N TYR A 698 -12.33 13.08 -19.14
CA TYR A 698 -11.15 13.57 -18.43
C TYR A 698 -10.41 14.66 -19.21
N THR A 699 -10.21 14.49 -20.52
CA THR A 699 -9.56 15.48 -21.40
C THR A 699 -10.49 16.65 -21.75
N GLY A 700 -11.78 16.52 -21.45
CA GLY A 700 -12.82 17.47 -21.83
C GLY A 700 -13.19 17.42 -23.31
N CYS A 701 -12.85 16.35 -24.02
CA CYS A 701 -13.25 16.11 -25.42
C CYS A 701 -14.74 15.83 -25.53
N PHE A 702 -15.35 15.26 -24.49
CA PHE A 702 -16.77 14.90 -24.52
C PHE A 702 -17.71 16.09 -24.53
N THR A 703 -17.32 17.26 -24.01
CA THR A 703 -18.14 18.46 -24.02
C THR A 703 -18.44 18.94 -25.46
N PRO A 704 -17.46 19.23 -26.32
CA PRO A 704 -17.75 19.62 -27.69
C PRO A 704 -18.44 18.52 -28.52
N ILE A 705 -18.26 17.23 -28.19
CA ILE A 705 -19.01 16.14 -28.82
C ILE A 705 -20.52 16.25 -28.48
N ARG A 706 -20.85 16.45 -27.20
CA ARG A 706 -22.26 16.63 -26.77
C ARG A 706 -22.90 17.88 -27.38
N ASP A 707 -22.16 18.97 -27.43
CA ASP A 707 -22.63 20.22 -28.03
C ASP A 707 -22.90 20.02 -29.51
N TRP A 708 -22.04 19.29 -30.23
CA TRP A 708 -22.23 18.92 -31.62
C TRP A 708 -23.51 18.12 -31.84
N TYR A 709 -23.74 17.07 -31.06
CA TYR A 709 -24.94 16.24 -31.15
C TYR A 709 -26.21 17.02 -30.79
N ALA A 710 -26.16 17.94 -29.85
CA ALA A 710 -27.27 18.81 -29.50
C ALA A 710 -27.62 19.82 -30.60
N GLY A 711 -26.63 20.22 -31.43
CA GLY A 711 -26.79 21.13 -32.55
C GLY A 711 -27.33 20.48 -33.84
N LEU A 712 -27.48 19.18 -33.90
CA LEU A 712 -28.04 18.49 -35.08
C LEU A 712 -29.51 18.80 -35.24
N ASN A 713 -29.98 18.88 -36.51
CA ASN A 713 -31.37 19.20 -36.84
C ASN A 713 -32.40 18.31 -36.11
N GLU A 714 -32.11 17.01 -36.01
CA GLU A 714 -32.98 16.07 -35.30
C GLU A 714 -33.03 16.36 -33.79
N SER A 715 -31.93 16.72 -33.18
CA SER A 715 -31.88 17.14 -31.77
C SER A 715 -32.65 18.43 -31.53
N ALA A 716 -32.50 19.41 -32.45
CA ALA A 716 -33.20 20.67 -32.35
C ALA A 716 -34.72 20.49 -32.50
N ALA A 717 -35.17 19.64 -33.43
CA ALA A 717 -36.59 19.29 -33.62
C ALA A 717 -37.20 18.61 -32.39
N ARG A 718 -36.41 17.80 -31.65
CA ARG A 718 -36.83 17.11 -30.41
C ARG A 718 -36.63 17.95 -29.15
N GLY A 719 -36.07 19.16 -29.24
CA GLY A 719 -35.74 20.03 -28.11
C GLY A 719 -34.62 19.50 -27.21
N TYR A 720 -33.72 18.67 -27.73
CA TYR A 720 -32.65 18.04 -26.98
C TYR A 720 -31.49 19.01 -26.75
N LYS A 721 -31.16 19.23 -25.49
CA LYS A 721 -30.03 20.05 -25.01
C LYS A 721 -28.78 19.20 -24.80
N PRO A 722 -27.56 19.76 -24.65
CA PRO A 722 -26.33 19.00 -24.42
C PRO A 722 -26.36 18.04 -23.22
N GLY A 723 -27.21 18.35 -22.22
CA GLY A 723 -27.46 17.47 -21.06
C GLY A 723 -28.07 16.12 -21.45
N ARG A 724 -28.88 16.04 -22.51
CA ARG A 724 -29.48 14.80 -23.04
C ARG A 724 -28.41 13.78 -23.44
N PHE A 725 -27.31 14.26 -23.99
CA PHE A 725 -26.18 13.46 -24.46
C PHE A 725 -25.14 13.20 -23.38
N SER A 726 -25.46 13.42 -22.10
CA SER A 726 -24.61 13.11 -20.97
C SER A 726 -25.08 11.84 -20.27
N PHE A 727 -24.24 10.84 -20.18
CA PHE A 727 -24.53 9.63 -19.40
C PHE A 727 -24.48 9.86 -17.87
N ASN A 728 -24.05 11.03 -17.40
CA ASN A 728 -24.04 11.40 -15.99
C ASN A 728 -25.33 12.09 -15.50
N VAL A 729 -26.20 12.51 -16.42
CA VAL A 729 -27.40 13.31 -16.13
C VAL A 729 -28.65 12.53 -16.51
N LYS A 730 -29.69 12.60 -15.68
CA LYS A 730 -31.01 12.02 -16.00
C LYS A 730 -31.59 12.60 -17.26
N GLY A 731 -32.36 11.78 -17.98
CA GLY A 731 -33.11 12.18 -19.20
C GLY A 731 -32.62 11.51 -20.47
N GLY A 732 -31.31 11.38 -20.69
CA GLY A 732 -30.77 10.68 -21.88
C GLY A 732 -30.02 9.40 -21.57
N ARG A 733 -29.63 9.17 -20.33
CA ARG A 733 -28.91 7.97 -19.89
C ARG A 733 -29.85 6.76 -19.73
N CYS A 734 -29.28 5.57 -19.76
CA CYS A 734 -29.98 4.35 -19.31
C CYS A 734 -30.18 4.43 -17.79
N GLU A 735 -31.43 4.41 -17.34
CA GLU A 735 -31.73 4.53 -15.89
C GLU A 735 -31.46 3.21 -15.14
N SER A 736 -31.47 2.05 -15.80
CA SER A 736 -31.15 0.75 -15.17
C SER A 736 -29.71 0.65 -14.68
N CYS A 737 -28.73 1.14 -15.46
CA CYS A 737 -27.32 1.19 -15.05
C CYS A 737 -26.87 2.62 -14.72
N GLU A 738 -27.79 3.57 -14.66
CA GLU A 738 -27.52 4.98 -14.40
C GLU A 738 -26.42 5.61 -15.28
N GLY A 739 -26.21 5.07 -16.47
CA GLY A 739 -25.19 5.51 -17.42
C GLY A 739 -23.82 4.85 -17.25
N ASP A 740 -23.67 3.88 -16.36
CA ASP A 740 -22.42 3.13 -16.20
C ASP A 740 -22.13 2.19 -17.37
N GLY A 741 -23.19 1.69 -18.06
CA GLY A 741 -23.09 0.66 -19.08
C GLY A 741 -22.97 -0.74 -18.51
N VAL A 742 -22.62 -0.85 -17.25
CA VAL A 742 -22.43 -2.11 -16.50
C VAL A 742 -23.19 -2.05 -15.18
N LYS A 743 -23.55 -3.21 -14.63
CA LYS A 743 -24.11 -3.37 -13.29
C LYS A 743 -23.03 -3.94 -12.38
N LYS A 744 -22.81 -3.30 -11.26
CA LYS A 744 -21.90 -3.78 -10.21
C LYS A 744 -22.64 -4.81 -9.37
N ILE A 745 -22.08 -6.00 -9.25
CA ILE A 745 -22.53 -7.04 -8.33
C ILE A 745 -21.51 -7.09 -7.20
N GLU A 746 -21.94 -6.70 -6.00
CA GLU A 746 -21.08 -6.71 -4.81
C GLU A 746 -20.95 -8.14 -4.28
N MET A 747 -19.72 -8.62 -4.21
CA MET A 747 -19.37 -9.94 -3.71
C MET A 747 -18.67 -9.76 -2.35
N HIS A 748 -19.38 -9.92 -1.25
CA HIS A 748 -18.92 -9.61 0.12
C HIS A 748 -17.52 -10.13 0.49
N PHE A 749 -17.09 -11.27 -0.05
CA PHE A 749 -15.79 -11.90 0.22
C PHE A 749 -14.86 -11.96 -0.98
N LEU A 750 -15.33 -11.58 -2.17
CA LEU A 750 -14.59 -11.60 -3.43
C LEU A 750 -14.55 -10.20 -4.04
N ALA A 751 -13.75 -10.02 -5.08
CA ALA A 751 -13.75 -8.78 -5.83
C ALA A 751 -15.11 -8.54 -6.51
N ASP A 752 -15.58 -7.28 -6.53
CA ASP A 752 -16.83 -6.90 -7.19
C ASP A 752 -16.81 -7.29 -8.67
N VAL A 753 -17.91 -7.87 -9.15
CA VAL A 753 -18.08 -8.27 -10.55
C VAL A 753 -18.88 -7.20 -11.29
N TYR A 754 -18.40 -6.81 -12.46
CA TYR A 754 -19.09 -5.88 -13.36
C TYR A 754 -19.66 -6.65 -14.54
N VAL A 755 -20.99 -6.66 -14.65
CA VAL A 755 -21.71 -7.34 -15.73
C VAL A 755 -22.32 -6.30 -16.65
N GLU A 756 -22.29 -6.55 -17.96
CA GLU A 756 -22.90 -5.66 -18.94
C GLU A 756 -24.39 -5.44 -18.64
N CYS A 757 -24.87 -4.22 -18.82
CA CYS A 757 -26.27 -3.88 -18.55
C CYS A 757 -27.19 -4.50 -19.60
N ASP A 758 -28.13 -5.35 -19.18
CA ASP A 758 -29.05 -6.10 -20.03
C ASP A 758 -29.95 -5.19 -20.90
N ILE A 759 -30.27 -3.96 -20.40
CA ILE A 759 -31.16 -3.02 -21.08
C ILE A 759 -30.43 -2.24 -22.16
N CYS A 760 -29.29 -1.60 -21.82
CA CYS A 760 -28.58 -0.76 -22.79
C CYS A 760 -27.45 -1.51 -23.52
N LYS A 761 -27.14 -2.74 -23.15
CA LYS A 761 -26.06 -3.55 -23.71
C LYS A 761 -24.77 -2.74 -23.87
N GLY A 762 -24.28 -2.21 -22.76
CA GLY A 762 -23.06 -1.41 -22.67
C GLY A 762 -23.17 0.03 -23.22
N LYS A 763 -24.23 0.39 -23.95
CA LYS A 763 -24.35 1.66 -24.67
C LYS A 763 -24.57 2.90 -23.79
N ARG A 764 -24.87 2.75 -22.50
CA ARG A 764 -25.00 3.82 -21.49
C ARG A 764 -26.22 4.74 -21.64
N TYR A 765 -26.90 4.78 -22.78
CA TYR A 765 -28.01 5.67 -23.10
C TYR A 765 -29.33 4.95 -23.30
N ASN A 766 -30.42 5.68 -23.20
CA ASN A 766 -31.75 5.20 -23.59
C ASN A 766 -31.90 5.20 -25.13
N ARG A 767 -32.91 4.50 -25.61
CA ARG A 767 -33.17 4.27 -27.03
C ARG A 767 -33.35 5.57 -27.80
N GLU A 768 -34.13 6.53 -27.30
CA GLU A 768 -34.45 7.79 -27.96
C GLU A 768 -33.19 8.67 -28.16
N THR A 769 -32.24 8.63 -27.22
CA THR A 769 -30.96 9.36 -27.40
C THR A 769 -30.07 8.71 -28.44
N LEU A 770 -30.13 7.37 -28.59
CA LEU A 770 -29.35 6.62 -29.58
C LEU A 770 -29.88 6.76 -31.02
N GLU A 771 -31.13 7.18 -31.18
CA GLU A 771 -31.71 7.45 -32.49
C GLU A 771 -31.05 8.65 -33.17
N VAL A 772 -30.59 9.64 -32.41
CA VAL A 772 -29.90 10.79 -32.98
C VAL A 772 -28.52 10.38 -33.50
N LYS A 773 -28.28 10.55 -34.78
CA LYS A 773 -27.07 10.12 -35.47
C LYS A 773 -26.40 11.24 -36.23
N TYR A 774 -25.09 11.25 -36.24
CA TYR A 774 -24.22 12.04 -37.12
C TYR A 774 -23.42 11.08 -38.00
N ASN A 775 -23.50 11.23 -39.34
CA ASN A 775 -22.88 10.31 -40.29
C ASN A 775 -23.14 8.82 -39.92
N SER A 776 -24.40 8.48 -39.64
CA SER A 776 -24.87 7.13 -39.27
C SER A 776 -24.36 6.60 -37.90
N LYS A 777 -23.66 7.42 -37.10
CA LYS A 777 -23.14 7.03 -35.78
C LYS A 777 -23.90 7.74 -34.66
N SER A 778 -24.37 7.01 -33.66
CA SER A 778 -24.94 7.54 -32.42
C SER A 778 -23.81 7.99 -31.46
N ILE A 779 -24.17 8.71 -30.41
CA ILE A 779 -23.18 9.11 -29.38
C ILE A 779 -22.52 7.94 -28.68
N ALA A 780 -23.19 6.81 -28.55
CA ALA A 780 -22.58 5.59 -27.99
C ALA A 780 -21.53 5.00 -28.94
N ASP A 781 -21.83 5.00 -30.27
CA ASP A 781 -20.87 4.54 -31.27
C ASP A 781 -19.59 5.37 -31.27
N ILE A 782 -19.69 6.70 -30.99
CA ILE A 782 -18.52 7.56 -30.83
C ILE A 782 -17.68 7.18 -29.62
N LEU A 783 -18.33 6.83 -28.51
CA LEU A 783 -17.58 6.38 -27.31
C LEU A 783 -16.86 5.05 -27.54
N ASP A 784 -17.38 4.21 -28.44
CA ASP A 784 -16.77 2.94 -28.81
C ASP A 784 -15.66 3.05 -29.87
N MET A 785 -15.56 4.19 -30.57
CA MET A 785 -14.46 4.45 -31.50
C MET A 785 -13.13 4.54 -30.77
N THR A 786 -12.07 4.10 -31.45
CA THR A 786 -10.69 4.43 -31.05
C THR A 786 -10.44 5.92 -31.23
N VAL A 787 -9.40 6.44 -30.57
CA VAL A 787 -8.97 7.85 -30.73
C VAL A 787 -8.60 8.13 -32.18
N GLU A 788 -7.94 7.19 -32.88
CA GLU A 788 -7.61 7.31 -34.33
C GLU A 788 -8.87 7.43 -35.19
N GLU A 789 -9.83 6.48 -35.04
CA GLU A 789 -11.10 6.51 -35.75
C GLU A 789 -11.89 7.82 -35.49
N GLY A 790 -11.94 8.24 -34.23
CA GLY A 790 -12.61 9.50 -33.86
C GLY A 790 -11.92 10.73 -34.41
N PHE A 791 -10.58 10.75 -34.51
CA PHE A 791 -9.81 11.83 -35.11
C PHE A 791 -10.16 12.00 -36.60
N ASP A 792 -10.26 10.90 -37.34
CA ASP A 792 -10.64 10.91 -38.74
C ASP A 792 -12.11 11.26 -38.93
N PHE A 793 -13.01 10.71 -38.10
CA PHE A 793 -14.44 10.97 -38.12
C PHE A 793 -14.78 12.45 -37.88
N PHE A 794 -14.11 13.10 -36.94
CA PHE A 794 -14.30 14.52 -36.62
C PHE A 794 -13.29 15.43 -37.33
N SER A 795 -12.71 15.00 -38.44
CA SER A 795 -11.69 15.76 -39.19
C SER A 795 -12.11 17.18 -39.56
N LYS A 796 -13.43 17.42 -39.78
CA LYS A 796 -14.01 18.73 -40.11
C LYS A 796 -14.42 19.58 -38.89
N ILE A 797 -14.27 19.07 -37.65
CA ILE A 797 -14.69 19.76 -36.42
C ILE A 797 -13.46 20.10 -35.58
N PRO A 798 -12.87 21.29 -35.70
CA PRO A 798 -11.57 21.64 -35.09
C PRO A 798 -11.54 21.49 -33.56
N SER A 799 -12.65 21.81 -32.88
CA SER A 799 -12.73 21.75 -31.39
C SER A 799 -12.62 20.34 -30.84
N ILE A 800 -13.10 19.32 -31.56
CA ILE A 800 -13.00 17.91 -31.20
C ILE A 800 -11.65 17.37 -31.67
N LYS A 801 -11.31 17.61 -32.93
CA LYS A 801 -10.08 17.16 -33.60
C LYS A 801 -8.82 17.54 -32.79
N GLN A 802 -8.72 18.79 -32.32
CA GLN A 802 -7.55 19.24 -31.54
C GLN A 802 -7.35 18.44 -30.25
N LYS A 803 -8.43 18.09 -29.57
CA LYS A 803 -8.33 17.29 -28.33
C LYS A 803 -7.98 15.82 -28.58
N LEU A 804 -8.50 15.23 -29.65
CA LEU A 804 -8.14 13.89 -30.08
C LEU A 804 -6.68 13.82 -30.56
N LYS A 805 -6.21 14.89 -31.24
CA LYS A 805 -4.81 15.02 -31.66
C LYS A 805 -3.83 14.90 -30.51
N THR A 806 -4.10 15.56 -29.39
CA THR A 806 -3.20 15.47 -28.21
C THR A 806 -3.16 14.06 -27.61
N LEU A 807 -4.25 13.30 -27.69
CA LEU A 807 -4.25 11.88 -27.29
C LEU A 807 -3.43 11.01 -28.26
N MET A 808 -3.48 11.27 -29.57
CA MET A 808 -2.64 10.58 -30.55
C MET A 808 -1.15 10.90 -30.37
N GLU A 809 -0.83 12.17 -30.12
CA GLU A 809 0.56 12.61 -29.89
C GLU A 809 1.22 11.88 -28.71
N VAL A 810 0.47 11.56 -27.64
CA VAL A 810 0.98 10.77 -26.51
C VAL A 810 0.96 9.25 -26.78
N GLY A 811 0.66 8.80 -28.01
CA GLY A 811 0.65 7.39 -28.40
C GLY A 811 -0.54 6.60 -27.84
N LEU A 812 -1.71 7.22 -27.75
CA LEU A 812 -2.96 6.60 -27.30
C LEU A 812 -4.01 6.56 -28.44
N ASP A 813 -3.55 6.36 -29.66
CA ASP A 813 -4.37 6.21 -30.88
C ASP A 813 -5.32 5.01 -30.81
N TYR A 814 -4.91 3.95 -30.15
CA TYR A 814 -5.60 2.65 -30.07
C TYR A 814 -6.67 2.53 -28.98
N ILE A 815 -6.66 3.39 -27.95
CA ILE A 815 -7.67 3.31 -26.88
C ILE A 815 -9.04 3.80 -27.37
N LYS A 816 -10.12 3.24 -26.79
CA LYS A 816 -11.48 3.75 -27.07
C LYS A 816 -11.70 5.09 -26.37
N ILE A 817 -12.37 6.01 -27.05
CA ILE A 817 -12.71 7.35 -26.54
C ILE A 817 -13.51 7.24 -25.22
N GLY A 818 -14.42 6.28 -25.12
CA GLY A 818 -15.26 6.01 -23.96
C GLY A 818 -14.74 4.88 -23.03
N GLN A 819 -13.50 4.41 -23.18
CA GLN A 819 -12.93 3.33 -22.37
C GLN A 819 -13.02 3.67 -20.88
N SER A 820 -13.50 2.74 -20.07
CA SER A 820 -13.61 2.94 -18.63
C SER A 820 -12.23 3.19 -17.99
N ALA A 821 -12.15 4.14 -17.07
CA ALA A 821 -10.93 4.40 -16.31
C ALA A 821 -10.41 3.20 -15.51
N THR A 822 -11.31 2.28 -15.16
CA THR A 822 -10.96 1.06 -14.39
C THR A 822 -10.25 -0.01 -15.23
N THR A 823 -10.33 0.08 -16.58
CA THR A 823 -9.68 -0.86 -17.49
C THR A 823 -8.37 -0.34 -18.07
N LEU A 824 -8.02 0.93 -17.80
CA LEU A 824 -6.78 1.53 -18.25
C LEU A 824 -5.59 1.05 -17.40
N SER A 825 -4.45 0.84 -18.06
CA SER A 825 -3.17 0.64 -17.36
C SER A 825 -2.69 1.93 -16.69
N GLY A 826 -1.78 1.84 -15.71
CA GLY A 826 -1.20 3.02 -15.06
C GLY A 826 -0.51 3.96 -16.04
N GLY A 827 0.23 3.43 -17.01
CA GLY A 827 0.90 4.21 -18.06
C GLY A 827 -0.07 4.89 -19.02
N GLU A 828 -1.19 4.24 -19.39
CA GLU A 828 -2.26 4.87 -20.20
C GLU A 828 -2.93 6.01 -19.44
N ALA A 829 -3.26 5.80 -18.17
CA ALA A 829 -3.84 6.84 -17.32
C ALA A 829 -2.92 8.07 -17.22
N GLN A 830 -1.62 7.84 -17.02
CA GLN A 830 -0.60 8.89 -16.97
C GLN A 830 -0.50 9.68 -18.29
N ARG A 831 -0.49 8.99 -19.44
CA ARG A 831 -0.47 9.63 -20.76
C ARG A 831 -1.74 10.41 -21.04
N ILE A 832 -2.91 9.96 -20.59
CA ILE A 832 -4.17 10.73 -20.68
C ILE A 832 -4.07 12.01 -19.84
N LYS A 833 -3.48 11.95 -18.65
CA LYS A 833 -3.22 13.14 -17.83
C LYS A 833 -2.30 14.12 -18.55
N LEU A 834 -1.23 13.62 -19.14
CA LEU A 834 -0.29 14.42 -19.93
C LEU A 834 -0.99 15.08 -21.11
N SER A 835 -1.81 14.36 -21.90
CA SER A 835 -2.53 14.90 -23.04
C SER A 835 -3.47 16.06 -22.68
N LYS A 836 -4.11 15.98 -21.50
CA LYS A 836 -4.94 17.06 -20.97
C LYS A 836 -4.12 18.33 -20.69
N GLU A 837 -2.93 18.19 -20.13
CA GLU A 837 -2.06 19.34 -19.87
C GLU A 837 -1.49 19.95 -21.16
N LEU A 838 -1.11 19.11 -22.13
CA LEU A 838 -0.70 19.56 -23.47
C LEU A 838 -1.79 20.34 -24.23
N SER A 839 -3.06 20.04 -23.95
CA SER A 839 -4.19 20.77 -24.55
C SER A 839 -4.38 22.20 -24.02
N LYS A 840 -3.66 22.58 -22.94
CA LYS A 840 -3.73 23.91 -22.34
C LYS A 840 -2.62 24.80 -22.86
N ARG A 841 -2.83 26.12 -22.79
CA ARG A 841 -1.80 27.10 -23.18
C ARG A 841 -0.65 27.05 -22.19
N SER A 842 0.56 26.90 -22.68
CA SER A 842 1.79 26.92 -21.87
C SER A 842 2.12 28.34 -21.42
N THR A 843 2.58 28.47 -20.15
CA THR A 843 3.07 29.73 -19.58
C THR A 843 4.59 29.83 -19.67
N GLY A 844 5.30 28.74 -19.95
CA GLY A 844 6.76 28.66 -19.95
C GLY A 844 7.43 28.71 -18.57
N LYS A 845 6.62 28.60 -17.48
CA LYS A 845 7.10 28.59 -16.10
C LYS A 845 6.47 27.47 -15.27
N THR A 846 5.85 26.50 -15.93
CA THR A 846 5.22 25.37 -15.26
C THR A 846 6.25 24.32 -14.93
N LEU A 847 6.18 23.76 -13.71
CA LEU A 847 6.96 22.62 -13.27
C LEU A 847 6.11 21.35 -13.42
N TYR A 848 6.50 20.47 -14.34
CA TYR A 848 5.90 19.16 -14.51
C TYR A 848 6.69 18.12 -13.74
N ILE A 849 6.02 17.28 -12.98
CA ILE A 849 6.58 16.15 -12.25
C ILE A 849 5.95 14.88 -12.80
N LEU A 850 6.77 13.92 -13.21
CA LEU A 850 6.33 12.63 -13.72
C LEU A 850 7.03 11.50 -12.94
N ASP A 851 6.25 10.53 -12.48
CA ASP A 851 6.76 9.35 -11.77
C ASP A 851 6.75 8.15 -12.73
N GLU A 852 7.95 7.68 -13.10
CA GLU A 852 8.22 6.53 -13.97
C GLU A 852 7.35 6.52 -15.24
N PRO A 853 7.37 7.58 -16.09
CA PRO A 853 6.45 7.69 -17.22
C PRO A 853 6.71 6.70 -18.36
N THR A 854 7.81 5.96 -18.34
CA THR A 854 8.11 4.93 -19.35
C THR A 854 7.66 3.53 -18.96
N THR A 855 7.00 3.39 -17.83
CA THR A 855 6.42 2.13 -17.36
C THR A 855 5.50 1.52 -18.41
N GLY A 856 5.75 0.24 -18.79
CA GLY A 856 4.94 -0.48 -19.77
C GLY A 856 5.08 0.00 -21.22
N LEU A 857 6.11 0.78 -21.54
CA LEU A 857 6.32 1.32 -22.87
C LEU A 857 7.40 0.54 -23.64
N HIS A 858 7.06 0.21 -24.88
CA HIS A 858 8.05 -0.25 -25.84
C HIS A 858 9.04 0.89 -26.21
N PHE A 859 10.25 0.58 -26.65
CA PHE A 859 11.29 1.55 -27.05
C PHE A 859 10.79 2.65 -28.00
N ASP A 860 9.92 2.31 -28.97
CA ASP A 860 9.35 3.27 -29.92
C ASP A 860 8.40 4.26 -29.24
N ASP A 861 7.60 3.79 -28.27
CA ASP A 861 6.68 4.62 -27.50
C ASP A 861 7.43 5.53 -26.52
N VAL A 862 8.53 5.03 -25.92
CA VAL A 862 9.46 5.86 -25.12
C VAL A 862 10.03 7.00 -25.96
N ASN A 863 10.43 6.75 -27.20
CA ASN A 863 10.95 7.78 -28.10
C ASN A 863 9.91 8.86 -28.42
N LYS A 864 8.63 8.46 -28.64
CA LYS A 864 7.53 9.41 -28.83
C LYS A 864 7.31 10.26 -27.59
N LEU A 865 7.25 9.65 -26.42
CA LEU A 865 7.09 10.34 -25.15
C LEU A 865 8.20 11.36 -24.90
N LEU A 866 9.47 10.97 -25.13
CA LEU A 866 10.62 11.86 -24.95
C LEU A 866 10.53 13.11 -25.84
N LYS A 867 10.09 12.98 -27.10
CA LYS A 867 9.89 14.13 -27.98
C LYS A 867 8.91 15.13 -27.36
N ILE A 868 7.82 14.66 -26.78
CA ILE A 868 6.82 15.51 -26.13
C ILE A 868 7.42 16.21 -24.90
N LEU A 869 8.10 15.46 -24.03
CA LEU A 869 8.72 16.02 -22.84
C LEU A 869 9.77 17.09 -23.18
N HIS A 870 10.57 16.85 -24.20
CA HIS A 870 11.53 17.83 -24.69
C HIS A 870 10.86 19.07 -25.29
N THR A 871 9.73 18.92 -26.01
CA THR A 871 8.93 20.05 -26.53
C THR A 871 8.42 20.93 -25.38
N LEU A 872 7.91 20.34 -24.30
CA LEU A 872 7.49 21.10 -23.11
C LEU A 872 8.65 21.92 -22.51
N VAL A 873 9.85 21.35 -22.49
CA VAL A 873 11.05 22.05 -22.00
C VAL A 873 11.46 23.18 -22.96
N ASP A 874 11.39 22.96 -24.26
CA ASP A 874 11.70 23.97 -25.29
C ASP A 874 10.74 25.15 -25.23
N GLU A 875 9.50 24.97 -24.77
CA GLU A 875 8.55 26.02 -24.46
C GLU A 875 8.88 26.82 -23.18
N GLY A 876 9.98 26.49 -22.48
CA GLY A 876 10.46 27.17 -21.28
C GLY A 876 10.06 26.51 -19.96
N ASN A 877 9.23 25.47 -19.97
CA ASN A 877 8.82 24.74 -18.77
C ASN A 877 9.96 23.92 -18.17
N THR A 878 9.80 23.49 -16.93
CA THR A 878 10.71 22.53 -16.29
C THR A 878 10.03 21.18 -16.18
N VAL A 879 10.71 20.12 -16.57
CA VAL A 879 10.23 18.76 -16.47
C VAL A 879 11.14 17.96 -15.55
N ILE A 880 10.61 17.45 -14.45
CA ILE A 880 11.30 16.55 -13.52
C ILE A 880 10.69 15.15 -13.67
N VAL A 881 11.53 14.17 -13.95
CA VAL A 881 11.13 12.78 -14.14
C VAL A 881 11.85 11.89 -13.16
N ILE A 882 11.12 11.09 -12.38
CA ILE A 882 11.71 9.97 -11.62
C ILE A 882 11.83 8.82 -12.60
N GLU A 883 13.05 8.31 -12.83
CA GLU A 883 13.26 7.28 -13.85
C GLU A 883 14.39 6.30 -13.56
N HIS A 884 14.21 5.09 -14.10
CA HIS A 884 15.18 4.01 -14.10
C HIS A 884 15.65 3.63 -15.53
N ASN A 885 14.88 4.02 -16.54
CA ASN A 885 15.17 3.72 -17.93
C ASN A 885 16.36 4.54 -18.43
N LEU A 886 17.45 3.83 -18.76
CA LEU A 886 18.70 4.44 -19.20
C LEU A 886 18.57 5.23 -20.51
N ASP A 887 17.62 4.85 -21.36
CA ASP A 887 17.34 5.56 -22.62
C ASP A 887 16.74 6.95 -22.36
N VAL A 888 15.96 7.10 -21.28
CA VAL A 888 15.48 8.40 -20.81
C VAL A 888 16.60 9.18 -20.14
N ILE A 889 17.29 8.55 -19.20
CA ILE A 889 18.32 9.19 -18.37
C ILE A 889 19.46 9.75 -19.25
N LYS A 890 19.88 9.06 -20.30
CA LYS A 890 20.92 9.55 -21.22
C LYS A 890 20.51 10.82 -21.98
N THR A 891 19.20 11.11 -22.12
CA THR A 891 18.69 12.31 -22.81
C THR A 891 18.51 13.51 -21.88
N ALA A 892 18.65 13.34 -20.56
CA ALA A 892 18.45 14.40 -19.58
C ALA A 892 19.47 15.53 -19.71
N ASP A 893 19.05 16.76 -19.43
CA ASP A 893 19.96 17.90 -19.32
C ASP A 893 20.68 17.89 -17.96
N TYR A 894 19.99 17.41 -16.92
CA TYR A 894 20.51 17.37 -15.55
C TYR A 894 19.99 16.13 -14.81
N ILE A 895 20.83 15.56 -13.97
CA ILE A 895 20.49 14.38 -13.14
C ILE A 895 20.71 14.71 -11.68
N VAL A 896 19.83 14.19 -10.83
CA VAL A 896 20.00 14.13 -9.37
C VAL A 896 19.96 12.64 -8.99
N ASP A 897 21.12 12.09 -8.63
CA ASP A 897 21.26 10.66 -8.30
C ASP A 897 21.27 10.43 -6.79
N LEU A 898 20.31 9.60 -6.31
CA LEU A 898 20.15 9.28 -4.90
C LEU A 898 20.64 7.86 -4.57
N GLY A 899 21.18 7.70 -3.39
CA GLY A 899 21.67 6.41 -2.92
C GLY A 899 22.41 6.50 -1.59
N PRO A 900 23.43 5.64 -1.38
CA PRO A 900 23.96 4.60 -2.30
C PRO A 900 23.09 3.35 -2.41
N LEU A 901 22.28 3.07 -1.38
CA LEU A 901 21.39 1.90 -1.28
C LEU A 901 19.97 2.32 -0.98
N GLY A 902 19.05 1.36 -0.77
CA GLY A 902 17.67 1.61 -0.36
C GLY A 902 17.51 1.79 1.16
N GLY A 903 16.31 2.24 1.58
CA GLY A 903 15.92 2.37 2.97
C GLY A 903 16.80 3.30 3.79
N ILE A 904 17.12 2.92 5.02
CA ILE A 904 17.93 3.73 5.97
C ILE A 904 19.36 3.97 5.44
N LYS A 905 19.90 3.04 4.65
CA LYS A 905 21.23 3.17 4.03
C LYS A 905 21.25 4.10 2.82
N GLY A 906 20.08 4.56 2.36
CA GLY A 906 19.87 5.49 1.25
C GLY A 906 19.71 6.94 1.69
N GLY A 907 18.89 7.69 0.97
CA GLY A 907 18.48 9.03 1.33
C GLY A 907 19.56 10.12 1.20
N LYS A 908 20.62 9.86 0.44
CA LYS A 908 21.72 10.82 0.21
C LYS A 908 21.84 11.13 -1.28
N ILE A 909 22.27 12.34 -1.61
CA ILE A 909 22.65 12.68 -2.99
C ILE A 909 24.06 12.14 -3.24
N ILE A 910 24.17 11.23 -4.20
CA ILE A 910 25.45 10.63 -4.63
C ILE A 910 26.11 11.52 -5.69
N GLY A 911 25.32 12.08 -6.57
CA GLY A 911 25.79 12.94 -7.64
C GLY A 911 24.73 13.86 -8.18
N LYS A 912 25.16 14.97 -8.78
CA LYS A 912 24.31 15.91 -9.51
C LYS A 912 25.12 16.51 -10.67
N GLY A 913 24.49 16.69 -11.80
CA GLY A 913 25.14 17.22 -13.00
C GLY A 913 24.55 16.64 -14.27
N THR A 914 25.29 16.73 -15.37
CA THR A 914 24.93 16.11 -16.63
C THR A 914 25.05 14.58 -16.57
N PRO A 915 24.45 13.80 -17.48
CA PRO A 915 24.69 12.37 -17.56
C PRO A 915 26.18 11.98 -17.62
N GLU A 916 26.99 12.78 -18.27
CA GLU A 916 28.44 12.61 -18.38
C GLU A 916 29.14 12.81 -17.01
N ASP A 917 28.69 13.79 -16.22
CA ASP A 917 29.21 14.05 -14.87
C ASP A 917 28.89 12.86 -13.94
N ILE A 918 27.66 12.35 -14.00
CA ILE A 918 27.23 11.21 -13.20
C ILE A 918 27.97 9.93 -13.59
N ALA A 919 28.23 9.71 -14.89
CA ALA A 919 28.98 8.55 -15.38
C ALA A 919 30.41 8.48 -14.80
N ASN A 920 30.98 9.62 -14.39
CA ASN A 920 32.31 9.68 -13.81
C ASN A 920 32.32 9.44 -12.28
N ILE A 921 31.16 9.31 -11.64
CA ILE A 921 31.08 9.10 -10.19
C ILE A 921 31.11 7.60 -9.87
N LYS A 922 32.22 7.08 -9.39
CA LYS A 922 32.43 5.64 -9.07
C LYS A 922 31.41 5.06 -8.09
N LYS A 923 30.85 5.88 -7.16
CA LYS A 923 29.86 5.45 -6.18
C LYS A 923 28.42 5.41 -6.74
N SER A 924 28.17 5.94 -7.91
CA SER A 924 26.87 5.94 -8.57
C SER A 924 26.65 4.64 -9.33
N PHE A 925 25.66 3.85 -8.94
CA PHE A 925 25.25 2.70 -9.73
C PHE A 925 24.70 3.13 -11.09
N THR A 926 23.83 4.16 -11.12
CA THR A 926 23.33 4.75 -12.36
C THR A 926 24.48 5.20 -13.28
N GLY A 927 25.48 5.87 -12.69
CA GLY A 927 26.68 6.33 -13.41
C GLY A 927 27.46 5.19 -14.08
N ASN A 928 27.64 4.08 -13.40
CA ASN A 928 28.35 2.91 -13.93
C ASN A 928 27.66 2.33 -15.18
N PHE A 929 26.31 2.27 -15.19
CA PHE A 929 25.55 1.83 -16.38
C PHE A 929 25.58 2.89 -17.50
N LEU A 930 25.47 4.19 -17.16
CA LEU A 930 25.56 5.29 -18.12
C LEU A 930 26.91 5.32 -18.84
N LYS A 931 28.00 5.02 -18.14
CA LYS A 931 29.34 4.99 -18.73
C LYS A 931 29.45 4.07 -19.94
N GLN A 932 28.77 2.90 -19.86
CA GLN A 932 28.72 1.93 -20.95
C GLN A 932 27.93 2.45 -22.17
N ILE A 933 26.81 3.14 -21.92
CA ILE A 933 25.92 3.65 -22.98
C ILE A 933 26.51 4.89 -23.65
N LEU A 934 27.10 5.80 -22.88
CA LEU A 934 27.73 7.02 -23.37
C LEU A 934 29.09 6.77 -24.00
N LYS A 935 29.60 5.54 -23.96
CA LYS A 935 30.92 5.13 -24.50
C LYS A 935 32.08 6.01 -24.00
N ILE A 936 32.01 6.47 -22.77
CA ILE A 936 33.07 7.23 -22.11
C ILE A 936 34.22 6.23 -21.81
N LYS A 937 35.36 6.45 -22.45
CA LYS A 937 36.57 5.63 -22.19
C LYS A 937 37.05 5.80 -20.75
N GLU A 938 37.62 4.74 -20.17
CA GLU A 938 38.22 4.76 -18.84
C GLU A 938 39.39 5.72 -18.71
#